data_b4b31476e799e6067f9253c6ec056014
#
_entry.id   b4b31476e799e6067f9253c6ec056014
#
_cell.length_a   1.000
_cell.length_b   1.000
_cell.length_c   1.000
_cell.angle_alpha   90.00
_cell.angle_beta   90.00
_cell.angle_gamma   90.00
#
_symmetry.space_group_name_H-M   'P 1'
#
loop_
_entity.id
_entity.type
_entity.pdbx_description
1 polymer ?
#
loop_
_entity_poly.entity_id
_entity_poly.type
_entity_poly.pdbx_seq_one_letter_code
_entity_poly.pdbx_strand_id
1 'polypeptide(L)'
;MARNRNKKTEIEEEIEKRIPTTRYNPDYKVGLTAQQVQEHRLHGWVNRAVDPPSKTTKEIVHENVFTYFNLIFLVLAILLCLVGSFRDLTFLPVIIANTLIGIIQEVRAKKVLDNLTMLNAPKATVVRDGKRSLIDAEELVVDDIVIFKAGAQVCADAQVCAGEVQVNESLLTGESDEITKHAGDQLMSGSFIISGQCHARLDKVGEDSYISKLTLEAKEMQDGEQSEMIRSLDKLVKCVGVAIIPIGIILVAQSLVFQNASFHSSITSMVAAVIGMIPEGLYLLASVALAVSSIRLAQQKVLLHDMKCIETLARVDVLCVDKTGTITENTMKVQELIPTEQYDTEKMGSLRLMVGDFVSAMTNDNITMAAMKEYFTHSSGAKAISKTGFSSATKYSSATFEDNTYVLGAPEFVLLDDYEQHKEKITELASTGARVLVFGTYAAEIDGKALTEPVTPLGYILLANPIREAAKETFQYFAEQGVEVKVISGDNPVTVSKVAKTAGIKNAENYVDASSLETDEDIKKAILEKTVFGRVTPNQKRQFVQALKEAGKTVAMTGDGVNDVLALKDADCSIAMASGSDAAAQASQIVLLESDFSCMPQVVLEGRRVVNNIQRSASLFLVKNIFSFLLSLFSVVFMFTYPLEPSQVSLISMFTIGIPAFFLALEPNKNIIKGHFLTNVFLKALPAALTDALAVGALVIFGKTFGVGEQDISTAATMRLAIVGFMILYKISAPMNKLRAGILGGCIAGLLFCSIYLNQLFAITGMTTKCIMLFVVFAIATEPVLRYLTILLGKGRFYYRRLRGKAPLEEEA
;
A
#
# COMPACT_ATOMS: atom_id res chain seq x y z
N MET A 1 -1.24 -2.27 26.63
CA MET A 1 -1.61 -3.37 27.50
C MET A 1 -3.03 -3.27 28.10
N ALA A 2 -3.48 -2.16 28.67
CA ALA A 2 -4.85 -2.03 29.20
C ALA A 2 -5.95 -2.13 28.11
N ARG A 3 -5.71 -1.60 26.92
CA ARG A 3 -6.68 -1.58 25.80
C ARG A 3 -6.95 -2.98 25.20
N ASN A 4 -5.93 -3.83 25.14
CA ASN A 4 -6.08 -5.22 24.68
C ASN A 4 -6.80 -6.07 25.73
N ARG A 5 -6.64 -5.76 27.01
CA ARG A 5 -7.36 -6.44 28.08
C ARG A 5 -8.88 -6.16 28.01
N ASN A 6 -9.28 -4.90 27.74
CA ASN A 6 -10.69 -4.55 27.60
C ASN A 6 -11.34 -5.20 26.36
N LYS A 7 -10.61 -5.23 25.19
CA LYS A 7 -11.12 -5.90 24.00
C LYS A 7 -11.24 -7.43 24.18
N LYS A 8 -10.28 -8.05 24.86
CA LYS A 8 -10.35 -9.48 25.20
C LYS A 8 -11.54 -9.78 26.11
N THR A 9 -11.82 -8.89 27.06
CA THR A 9 -12.98 -9.00 27.94
C THR A 9 -14.30 -8.78 27.19
N GLU A 10 -14.37 -7.83 26.22
CA GLU A 10 -15.55 -7.62 25.35
C GLU A 10 -15.80 -8.82 24.41
N ILE A 11 -14.73 -9.41 23.85
CA ILE A 11 -14.83 -10.62 23.01
C ILE A 11 -15.24 -11.83 23.85
N GLU A 12 -14.63 -12.01 25.04
CA GLU A 12 -15.02 -13.06 25.98
C GLU A 12 -16.48 -12.89 26.46
N GLU A 13 -16.95 -11.65 26.65
CA GLU A 13 -18.35 -11.33 26.95
C GLU A 13 -19.30 -11.55 25.76
N GLU A 14 -18.86 -11.39 24.49
CA GLU A 14 -19.66 -11.72 23.33
C GLU A 14 -19.73 -13.22 23.08
N ILE A 15 -18.65 -13.97 23.35
CA ILE A 15 -18.64 -15.44 23.29
C ILE A 15 -19.57 -16.02 24.38
N GLU A 16 -19.59 -15.45 25.58
CA GLU A 16 -20.53 -15.83 26.63
C GLU A 16 -22.00 -15.55 26.28
N LYS A 17 -22.26 -14.61 25.34
CA LYS A 17 -23.63 -14.31 24.87
C LYS A 17 -24.14 -15.24 23.77
N ARG A 18 -23.31 -16.16 23.24
CA ARG A 18 -23.77 -17.14 22.26
C ARG A 18 -24.64 -18.18 22.94
N ILE A 19 -25.85 -18.30 22.46
CA ILE A 19 -26.77 -19.31 22.95
C ILE A 19 -26.40 -20.64 22.30
N PRO A 20 -26.24 -21.75 23.08
CA PRO A 20 -26.02 -23.07 22.49
C PRO A 20 -27.09 -23.37 21.45
N THR A 21 -26.67 -23.81 20.26
CA THR A 21 -27.57 -24.15 19.17
C THR A 21 -27.45 -25.61 18.82
N THR A 22 -28.53 -26.17 18.25
CA THR A 22 -28.53 -27.54 17.73
C THR A 22 -27.64 -27.60 16.50
N ARG A 23 -26.68 -28.54 16.47
CA ARG A 23 -25.86 -28.80 15.29
C ARG A 23 -26.63 -29.65 14.29
N TYR A 24 -26.63 -29.22 13.05
CA TYR A 24 -27.31 -29.92 11.94
C TYR A 24 -26.29 -30.63 11.05
N ASN A 25 -26.70 -31.77 10.49
CA ASN A 25 -25.89 -32.46 9.49
C ASN A 25 -26.70 -32.62 8.19
N PRO A 26 -26.89 -31.49 7.45
CA PRO A 26 -27.73 -31.52 6.24
C PRO A 26 -27.05 -32.35 5.12
N ASP A 27 -27.88 -32.96 4.26
CA ASP A 27 -27.39 -33.54 3.02
C ASP A 27 -26.76 -32.45 2.15
N TYR A 28 -25.57 -32.73 1.58
CA TYR A 28 -24.83 -31.77 0.78
C TYR A 28 -25.57 -31.27 -0.48
N LYS A 29 -26.61 -31.97 -0.93
CA LYS A 29 -27.47 -31.56 -2.06
C LYS A 29 -28.63 -30.67 -1.64
N VAL A 30 -29.05 -30.71 -0.40
CA VAL A 30 -30.20 -29.99 0.13
C VAL A 30 -29.77 -28.76 0.95
N GLY A 31 -28.74 -28.93 1.79
CA GLY A 31 -28.28 -27.84 2.71
C GLY A 31 -29.28 -27.57 3.84
N LEU A 32 -29.04 -26.46 4.55
CA LEU A 32 -29.91 -26.00 5.63
C LEU A 32 -31.22 -25.42 5.11
N THR A 33 -32.28 -25.57 5.89
CA THR A 33 -33.57 -24.89 5.63
C THR A 33 -33.52 -23.44 6.12
N ALA A 34 -34.37 -22.57 5.55
CA ALA A 34 -34.44 -21.16 5.93
C ALA A 34 -34.70 -20.98 7.45
N GLN A 35 -35.47 -21.89 8.07
CA GLN A 35 -35.76 -21.85 9.51
C GLN A 35 -34.50 -22.16 10.35
N GLN A 36 -33.68 -23.14 9.94
CA GLN A 36 -32.42 -23.48 10.62
C GLN A 36 -31.39 -22.35 10.51
N VAL A 37 -31.29 -21.73 9.33
CA VAL A 37 -30.42 -20.57 9.11
C VAL A 37 -30.83 -19.41 10.03
N GLN A 38 -32.13 -19.15 10.17
CA GLN A 38 -32.65 -18.10 11.06
C GLN A 38 -32.33 -18.39 12.52
N GLU A 39 -32.45 -19.65 12.95
CA GLU A 39 -32.08 -20.09 14.30
C GLU A 39 -30.60 -19.84 14.59
N HIS A 40 -29.70 -20.25 13.72
CA HIS A 40 -28.26 -20.00 13.87
C HIS A 40 -27.93 -18.50 13.89
N ARG A 41 -28.59 -17.68 13.06
CA ARG A 41 -28.42 -16.21 13.09
C ARG A 41 -28.87 -15.60 14.41
N LEU A 42 -30.01 -16.02 14.97
CA LEU A 42 -30.55 -15.54 16.26
C LEU A 42 -29.62 -15.91 17.44
N HIS A 43 -28.98 -17.08 17.36
CA HIS A 43 -28.07 -17.58 18.39
C HIS A 43 -26.63 -17.05 18.22
N GLY A 44 -26.34 -16.22 17.19
CA GLY A 44 -25.03 -15.61 16.99
C GLY A 44 -23.98 -16.47 16.27
N TRP A 45 -24.39 -17.63 15.69
CA TRP A 45 -23.52 -18.53 14.96
C TRP A 45 -23.35 -18.13 13.49
N VAL A 46 -22.85 -16.92 13.26
CA VAL A 46 -22.67 -16.29 11.95
C VAL A 46 -21.19 -16.04 11.71
N ASN A 47 -20.73 -16.17 10.47
CA ASN A 47 -19.34 -15.97 10.07
C ASN A 47 -18.97 -14.46 9.99
N ARG A 48 -19.12 -13.74 11.08
CA ARG A 48 -18.73 -12.33 11.12
C ARG A 48 -17.22 -12.18 11.25
N ALA A 49 -16.66 -11.21 10.54
CA ALA A 49 -15.24 -10.88 10.69
C ALA A 49 -14.97 -10.39 12.13
N VAL A 50 -13.92 -10.96 12.74
CA VAL A 50 -13.53 -10.68 14.15
C VAL A 50 -13.04 -9.25 14.33
N ASP A 51 -12.60 -8.62 13.27
CA ASP A 51 -12.09 -7.25 13.34
C ASP A 51 -12.35 -6.53 12.02
N PRO A 52 -13.14 -5.45 12.04
CA PRO A 52 -13.32 -4.65 10.84
C PRO A 52 -11.96 -4.07 10.43
N PRO A 53 -11.61 -4.09 9.13
CA PRO A 53 -10.32 -3.60 8.62
C PRO A 53 -10.11 -2.11 8.87
N SER A 54 -11.11 -1.38 9.33
CA SER A 54 -11.07 0.06 9.55
C SER A 54 -11.39 0.44 11.00
N LYS A 55 -10.71 1.49 11.51
CA LYS A 55 -10.95 2.06 12.83
C LYS A 55 -12.42 2.48 12.99
N THR A 56 -12.98 2.33 14.15
CA THR A 56 -14.34 2.84 14.46
C THR A 56 -14.35 4.38 14.52
N THR A 57 -15.49 4.99 14.25
CA THR A 57 -15.62 6.46 14.36
C THR A 57 -15.27 6.97 15.77
N LYS A 58 -15.57 6.20 16.81
CA LYS A 58 -15.21 6.53 18.20
C LYS A 58 -13.69 6.49 18.41
N GLU A 59 -13.00 5.53 17.84
CA GLU A 59 -11.55 5.43 17.90
C GLU A 59 -10.89 6.59 17.16
N ILE A 60 -11.39 6.94 15.96
CA ILE A 60 -10.91 8.10 15.20
C ILE A 60 -11.02 9.40 16.04
N VAL A 61 -12.18 9.63 16.66
CA VAL A 61 -12.37 10.82 17.51
C VAL A 61 -11.44 10.78 18.71
N HIS A 62 -11.32 9.63 19.38
CA HIS A 62 -10.45 9.48 20.55
C HIS A 62 -8.98 9.73 20.22
N GLU A 63 -8.47 9.14 19.14
CA GLU A 63 -7.07 9.28 18.73
C GLU A 63 -6.71 10.70 18.27
N ASN A 64 -7.65 11.42 17.65
CA ASN A 64 -7.42 12.81 17.24
C ASN A 64 -7.52 13.81 18.40
N VAL A 65 -8.38 13.54 19.40
CA VAL A 65 -8.57 14.44 20.56
C VAL A 65 -7.49 14.22 21.62
N PHE A 66 -7.21 12.96 22.00
CA PHE A 66 -6.30 12.61 23.09
C PHE A 66 -4.88 12.33 22.58
N THR A 67 -4.31 13.28 21.83
CA THR A 67 -2.91 13.23 21.44
C THR A 67 -1.99 13.74 22.56
N TYR A 68 -0.74 13.29 22.57
CA TYR A 68 0.25 13.78 23.52
C TYR A 68 0.41 15.31 23.48
N PHE A 69 0.40 15.90 22.30
CA PHE A 69 0.53 17.35 22.15
C PHE A 69 -0.74 18.11 22.57
N ASN A 70 -1.94 17.59 22.31
CA ASN A 70 -3.17 18.21 22.78
C ASN A 70 -3.21 18.28 24.31
N LEU A 71 -2.66 17.28 25.00
CA LEU A 71 -2.50 17.31 26.44
C LEU A 71 -1.53 18.41 26.88
N ILE A 72 -0.38 18.57 26.22
CA ILE A 72 0.56 19.65 26.50
C ILE A 72 -0.11 21.01 26.27
N PHE A 73 -0.81 21.21 25.17
CA PHE A 73 -1.54 22.43 24.88
C PHE A 73 -2.59 22.76 25.92
N LEU A 74 -3.30 21.75 26.42
CA LEU A 74 -4.25 21.93 27.51
C LEU A 74 -3.55 22.44 28.78
N VAL A 75 -2.40 21.86 29.14
CA VAL A 75 -1.61 22.31 30.30
C VAL A 75 -1.11 23.74 30.09
N LEU A 76 -0.60 24.09 28.89
CA LEU A 76 -0.17 25.45 28.56
C LEU A 76 -1.33 26.44 28.64
N ALA A 77 -2.52 26.07 28.15
CA ALA A 77 -3.71 26.90 28.25
C ALA A 77 -4.12 27.17 29.71
N ILE A 78 -4.08 26.13 30.55
CA ILE A 78 -4.36 26.28 31.99
C ILE A 78 -3.34 27.24 32.65
N LEU A 79 -2.05 27.10 32.33
CA LEU A 79 -1.00 27.99 32.85
C LEU A 79 -1.25 29.44 32.43
N LEU A 80 -1.61 29.70 31.17
CA LEU A 80 -1.95 31.05 30.70
C LEU A 80 -3.20 31.62 31.38
N CYS A 81 -4.22 30.79 31.62
CA CYS A 81 -5.40 31.20 32.38
C CYS A 81 -5.05 31.58 33.85
N LEU A 82 -4.17 30.80 34.49
CA LEU A 82 -3.72 31.07 35.86
C LEU A 82 -2.97 32.40 36.01
N VAL A 83 -2.19 32.80 34.97
CA VAL A 83 -1.48 34.07 34.95
C VAL A 83 -2.33 35.20 34.34
N GLY A 84 -3.57 34.95 33.92
CA GLY A 84 -4.47 35.98 33.37
C GLY A 84 -4.17 36.42 31.94
N SER A 85 -3.38 35.65 31.19
CA SER A 85 -3.00 35.98 29.79
C SER A 85 -4.01 35.38 28.77
N PHE A 86 -5.27 35.79 28.82
CA PHE A 86 -6.30 35.24 27.91
C PHE A 86 -6.06 35.58 26.44
N ARG A 87 -5.40 36.69 26.15
CA ARG A 87 -5.01 37.05 24.77
C ARG A 87 -4.11 36.01 24.13
N ASP A 88 -3.27 35.35 24.89
CA ASP A 88 -2.28 34.41 24.41
C ASP A 88 -2.86 33.00 24.14
N LEU A 89 -4.17 32.81 24.37
CA LEU A 89 -4.89 31.57 23.99
C LEU A 89 -5.23 31.50 22.50
N THR A 90 -4.71 32.39 21.66
CA THR A 90 -4.95 32.42 20.20
C THR A 90 -4.52 31.14 19.46
N PHE A 91 -3.69 30.28 20.06
CA PHE A 91 -3.35 28.97 19.52
C PHE A 91 -4.49 27.93 19.66
N LEU A 92 -5.38 28.07 20.66
CA LEU A 92 -6.46 27.11 20.90
C LEU A 92 -7.44 26.96 19.71
N PRO A 93 -7.97 28.06 19.11
CA PRO A 93 -8.81 27.97 17.92
C PRO A 93 -8.13 27.20 16.78
N VAL A 94 -6.82 27.36 16.59
CA VAL A 94 -6.06 26.66 15.55
C VAL A 94 -6.01 25.16 15.85
N ILE A 95 -5.74 24.78 17.10
CA ILE A 95 -5.67 23.37 17.50
C ILE A 95 -7.05 22.71 17.38
N ILE A 96 -8.10 23.39 17.84
CA ILE A 96 -9.48 22.90 17.73
C ILE A 96 -9.85 22.71 16.25
N ALA A 97 -9.57 23.69 15.40
CA ALA A 97 -9.82 23.59 13.96
C ALA A 97 -9.03 22.43 13.33
N ASN A 98 -7.75 22.28 13.67
CA ASN A 98 -6.91 21.18 13.20
C ASN A 98 -7.48 19.82 13.60
N THR A 99 -7.88 19.66 14.86
CA THR A 99 -8.47 18.42 15.39
C THR A 99 -9.79 18.10 14.66
N LEU A 100 -10.66 19.10 14.47
CA LEU A 100 -11.93 18.92 13.74
C LEU A 100 -11.70 18.55 12.27
N ILE A 101 -10.77 19.21 11.58
CA ILE A 101 -10.42 18.89 10.20
C ILE A 101 -9.90 17.44 10.10
N GLY A 102 -9.03 17.02 11.04
CA GLY A 102 -8.53 15.65 11.11
C GLY A 102 -9.65 14.63 11.24
N ILE A 103 -10.53 14.81 12.22
CA ILE A 103 -11.67 13.92 12.44
C ILE A 103 -12.57 13.84 11.20
N ILE A 104 -12.95 14.99 10.63
CA ILE A 104 -13.85 15.04 9.46
C ILE A 104 -13.24 14.30 8.27
N GLN A 105 -11.97 14.55 7.98
CA GLN A 105 -11.28 13.93 6.84
C GLN A 105 -11.09 12.42 7.04
N GLU A 106 -10.70 11.99 8.23
CA GLU A 106 -10.49 10.58 8.53
C GLU A 106 -11.81 9.79 8.53
N VAL A 107 -12.89 10.35 9.09
CA VAL A 107 -14.24 9.75 9.03
C VAL A 107 -14.74 9.68 7.59
N ARG A 108 -14.48 10.71 6.77
CA ARG A 108 -14.86 10.72 5.35
C ARG A 108 -14.09 9.68 4.55
N ALA A 109 -12.78 9.56 4.78
CA ALA A 109 -11.95 8.54 4.13
C ALA A 109 -12.42 7.14 4.52
N LYS A 110 -12.65 6.90 5.81
CA LYS A 110 -13.21 5.65 6.31
C LYS A 110 -14.50 5.27 5.57
N LYS A 111 -15.47 6.17 5.49
CA LYS A 111 -16.76 5.89 4.83
C LYS A 111 -16.59 5.49 3.36
N VAL A 112 -15.64 6.11 2.65
CA VAL A 112 -15.35 5.77 1.24
C VAL A 112 -14.70 4.39 1.14
N LEU A 113 -13.73 4.10 2.00
CA LEU A 113 -13.05 2.80 2.04
C LEU A 113 -14.01 1.67 2.43
N ASP A 114 -14.84 1.87 3.46
CA ASP A 114 -15.83 0.87 3.90
C ASP A 114 -16.80 0.52 2.76
N ASN A 115 -17.26 1.51 1.99
CA ASN A 115 -18.13 1.27 0.83
C ASN A 115 -17.43 0.45 -0.26
N LEU A 116 -16.14 0.68 -0.53
CA LEU A 116 -15.38 -0.10 -1.52
C LEU A 116 -15.08 -1.52 -1.03
N THR A 117 -14.77 -1.68 0.25
CA THR A 117 -14.56 -3.00 0.86
C THR A 117 -15.82 -3.85 0.78
N MET A 118 -17.00 -3.25 1.01
CA MET A 118 -18.28 -3.95 0.83
C MET A 118 -18.51 -4.41 -0.62
N LEU A 119 -18.07 -3.63 -1.61
CA LEU A 119 -18.19 -4.03 -3.03
C LEU A 119 -17.27 -5.20 -3.40
N ASN A 120 -16.18 -5.39 -2.69
CA ASN A 120 -15.19 -6.45 -2.91
C ASN A 120 -15.22 -7.52 -1.79
N ALA A 121 -16.30 -7.59 -1.00
CA ALA A 121 -16.44 -8.60 0.04
C ALA A 121 -16.42 -10.00 -0.57
N PRO A 122 -15.70 -10.96 0.04
CA PRO A 122 -15.65 -12.33 -0.45
C PRO A 122 -17.06 -12.94 -0.45
N LYS A 123 -17.39 -13.62 -1.55
CA LYS A 123 -18.69 -14.29 -1.72
C LYS A 123 -18.51 -15.80 -1.72
N ALA A 124 -19.46 -16.50 -1.14
CA ALA A 124 -19.47 -17.95 -1.10
C ALA A 124 -20.74 -18.51 -1.78
N THR A 125 -20.56 -19.60 -2.53
CA THR A 125 -21.69 -20.32 -3.11
C THR A 125 -22.20 -21.33 -2.07
N VAL A 126 -23.41 -21.09 -1.56
CA VAL A 126 -24.03 -21.92 -0.53
C VAL A 126 -25.21 -22.72 -1.10
N VAL A 127 -25.44 -23.90 -0.55
CA VAL A 127 -26.63 -24.73 -0.83
C VAL A 127 -27.57 -24.60 0.35
N ARG A 128 -28.78 -24.06 0.15
CA ARG A 128 -29.87 -23.97 1.13
C ARG A 128 -31.18 -24.30 0.46
N ASP A 129 -32.04 -25.09 1.13
CA ASP A 129 -33.34 -25.55 0.59
C ASP A 129 -33.24 -26.20 -0.81
N GLY A 130 -32.14 -26.93 -1.06
CA GLY A 130 -31.84 -27.57 -2.37
C GLY A 130 -31.49 -26.59 -3.50
N LYS A 131 -31.33 -25.29 -3.21
CA LYS A 131 -30.95 -24.23 -4.18
C LYS A 131 -29.55 -23.73 -3.91
N ARG A 132 -28.82 -23.51 -5.01
CA ARG A 132 -27.50 -22.82 -4.95
C ARG A 132 -27.70 -21.30 -4.99
N SER A 133 -27.09 -20.58 -4.09
CA SER A 133 -27.10 -19.12 -4.05
C SER A 133 -25.71 -18.59 -3.74
N LEU A 134 -25.38 -17.44 -4.32
CA LEU A 134 -24.16 -16.71 -4.01
C LEU A 134 -24.51 -15.66 -2.94
N ILE A 135 -23.86 -15.77 -1.78
CA ILE A 135 -24.07 -14.86 -0.66
C ILE A 135 -22.74 -14.29 -0.18
N ASP A 136 -22.78 -13.21 0.58
CA ASP A 136 -21.58 -12.66 1.22
C ASP A 136 -21.06 -13.64 2.29
N ALA A 137 -19.75 -13.81 2.37
CA ALA A 137 -19.15 -14.77 3.31
C ALA A 137 -19.49 -14.46 4.78
N GLU A 138 -19.80 -13.19 5.10
CA GLU A 138 -20.25 -12.77 6.43
C GLU A 138 -21.67 -13.22 6.78
N GLU A 139 -22.47 -13.62 5.78
CA GLU A 139 -23.83 -14.13 5.99
C GLU A 139 -23.92 -15.65 6.17
N LEU A 140 -22.79 -16.34 6.05
CA LEU A 140 -22.69 -17.77 6.30
C LEU A 140 -22.95 -18.08 7.78
N VAL A 141 -23.56 -19.23 8.04
CA VAL A 141 -23.79 -19.72 9.39
C VAL A 141 -23.14 -21.09 9.58
N VAL A 142 -22.97 -21.50 10.83
CA VAL A 142 -22.49 -22.85 11.14
C VAL A 142 -23.39 -23.90 10.48
N ASP A 143 -22.82 -25.06 10.05
CA ASP A 143 -23.50 -26.14 9.36
C ASP A 143 -24.00 -25.83 7.93
N ASP A 144 -23.75 -24.61 7.38
CA ASP A 144 -23.99 -24.33 5.96
C ASP A 144 -23.18 -25.25 5.06
N ILE A 145 -23.76 -25.64 3.94
CA ILE A 145 -23.05 -26.35 2.87
C ILE A 145 -22.53 -25.36 1.84
N VAL A 146 -21.22 -25.23 1.78
CA VAL A 146 -20.53 -24.31 0.85
C VAL A 146 -19.89 -25.12 -0.28
N ILE A 147 -19.94 -24.60 -1.49
CA ILE A 147 -19.27 -25.16 -2.67
C ILE A 147 -17.98 -24.38 -2.89
N PHE A 148 -16.85 -25.00 -2.60
CA PHE A 148 -15.54 -24.43 -2.90
C PHE A 148 -15.04 -24.92 -4.27
N LYS A 149 -14.44 -23.99 -5.03
CA LYS A 149 -13.89 -24.23 -6.38
C LYS A 149 -12.47 -23.68 -6.46
N ALA A 150 -11.73 -24.09 -7.48
CA ALA A 150 -10.41 -23.53 -7.76
C ALA A 150 -10.41 -21.99 -7.74
N GLY A 151 -9.42 -21.39 -7.04
CA GLY A 151 -9.28 -19.94 -6.83
C GLY A 151 -10.01 -19.39 -5.60
N ALA A 152 -10.96 -20.13 -5.01
CA ALA A 152 -11.70 -19.70 -3.83
C ALA A 152 -10.85 -19.80 -2.56
N GLN A 153 -11.04 -18.86 -1.64
CA GLN A 153 -10.54 -18.97 -0.28
C GLN A 153 -11.55 -19.70 0.61
N VAL A 154 -11.04 -20.52 1.51
CA VAL A 154 -11.85 -21.16 2.56
C VAL A 154 -12.17 -20.10 3.61
N CYS A 155 -13.42 -19.63 3.62
CA CYS A 155 -13.87 -18.48 4.42
C CYS A 155 -14.17 -18.82 5.89
N ALA A 156 -14.31 -20.09 6.22
CA ALA A 156 -14.56 -20.60 7.58
C ALA A 156 -14.08 -22.04 7.66
N ASP A 157 -13.78 -22.57 8.85
CA ASP A 157 -13.34 -23.97 8.98
C ASP A 157 -14.49 -24.89 8.57
N ALA A 158 -14.19 -25.87 7.70
CA ALA A 158 -15.19 -26.74 7.09
C ALA A 158 -14.74 -28.19 7.03
N GLN A 159 -15.68 -29.10 6.85
CA GLN A 159 -15.42 -30.52 6.58
C GLN A 159 -15.94 -30.89 5.19
N VAL A 160 -15.11 -31.49 4.36
CA VAL A 160 -15.49 -31.93 3.02
C VAL A 160 -16.57 -33.04 3.13
N CYS A 161 -17.73 -32.82 2.49
CA CYS A 161 -18.82 -33.78 2.43
C CYS A 161 -18.81 -34.58 1.15
N ALA A 162 -18.44 -33.98 0.02
CA ALA A 162 -18.39 -34.64 -1.29
C ALA A 162 -17.45 -33.90 -2.24
N GLY A 163 -16.77 -34.63 -3.13
CA GLY A 163 -15.80 -34.13 -4.07
C GLY A 163 -14.38 -34.23 -3.55
N GLU A 164 -13.43 -33.71 -4.34
CA GLU A 164 -12.00 -33.74 -4.04
C GLU A 164 -11.41 -32.37 -4.45
N VAL A 165 -10.52 -31.84 -3.63
CA VAL A 165 -9.85 -30.57 -3.89
C VAL A 165 -8.39 -30.64 -3.48
N GLN A 166 -7.54 -29.91 -4.22
CA GLN A 166 -6.18 -29.60 -3.81
C GLN A 166 -6.16 -28.22 -3.13
N VAL A 167 -5.55 -28.18 -1.96
CA VAL A 167 -5.56 -26.99 -1.08
C VAL A 167 -4.14 -26.56 -0.81
N ASN A 168 -3.91 -25.26 -0.83
CA ASN A 168 -2.69 -24.65 -0.35
C ASN A 168 -2.92 -24.06 1.05
N GLU A 169 -2.20 -24.59 2.02
CA GLU A 169 -2.26 -24.15 3.42
C GLU A 169 -1.05 -23.29 3.81
N SER A 170 -0.25 -22.80 2.84
CA SER A 170 1.01 -22.08 3.09
C SER A 170 0.86 -20.81 3.92
N LEU A 171 -0.30 -20.14 3.88
CA LEU A 171 -0.58 -18.99 4.73
C LEU A 171 -0.73 -19.35 6.21
N LEU A 172 -1.01 -20.59 6.51
CA LEU A 172 -1.26 -21.10 7.85
C LEU A 172 -0.04 -21.82 8.41
N THR A 173 0.59 -22.65 7.57
CA THR A 173 1.71 -23.54 7.98
C THR A 173 3.08 -22.98 7.60
N GLY A 174 3.14 -22.06 6.62
CA GLY A 174 4.40 -21.60 6.01
C GLY A 174 4.96 -22.53 4.95
N GLU A 175 4.39 -23.74 4.78
CA GLU A 175 4.83 -24.74 3.80
C GLU A 175 3.98 -24.62 2.53
N SER A 176 4.61 -24.66 1.36
CA SER A 176 3.96 -24.43 0.06
C SER A 176 3.41 -25.71 -0.60
N ASP A 177 3.40 -26.82 0.10
CA ASP A 177 2.96 -28.10 -0.47
C ASP A 177 1.45 -28.11 -0.69
N GLU A 178 1.05 -28.65 -1.84
CA GLU A 178 -0.35 -28.83 -2.20
C GLU A 178 -0.88 -30.11 -1.53
N ILE A 179 -1.94 -29.98 -0.74
CA ILE A 179 -2.53 -31.08 0.02
C ILE A 179 -3.86 -31.46 -0.64
N THR A 180 -4.00 -32.74 -1.04
CA THR A 180 -5.28 -33.25 -1.54
C THR A 180 -6.20 -33.58 -0.38
N LYS A 181 -7.42 -33.07 -0.38
CA LYS A 181 -8.47 -33.28 0.62
C LYS A 181 -9.63 -34.06 -0.01
N HIS A 182 -10.03 -35.12 0.67
CA HIS A 182 -11.14 -36.01 0.30
C HIS A 182 -12.33 -35.82 1.22
N ALA A 183 -13.43 -36.49 0.92
CA ALA A 183 -14.61 -36.51 1.78
C ALA A 183 -14.28 -37.03 3.18
N GLY A 184 -14.60 -36.24 4.20
CA GLY A 184 -14.27 -36.44 5.62
C GLY A 184 -13.12 -35.59 6.13
N ASP A 185 -12.24 -35.05 5.24
CA ASP A 185 -11.11 -34.20 5.63
C ASP A 185 -11.55 -32.79 6.02
N GLN A 186 -10.72 -32.14 6.84
CA GLN A 186 -10.94 -30.76 7.27
C GLN A 186 -10.27 -29.75 6.31
N LEU A 187 -10.99 -28.69 6.03
CA LEU A 187 -10.53 -27.48 5.36
C LEU A 187 -10.38 -26.38 6.40
N MET A 188 -9.18 -25.83 6.50
CA MET A 188 -8.87 -24.75 7.44
C MET A 188 -9.21 -23.40 6.81
N SER A 189 -9.88 -22.53 7.57
CA SER A 189 -10.13 -21.16 7.11
C SER A 189 -8.81 -20.43 6.83
N GLY A 190 -8.79 -19.66 5.75
CA GLY A 190 -7.59 -18.99 5.27
C GLY A 190 -6.74 -19.78 4.27
N SER A 191 -6.98 -21.08 4.08
CA SER A 191 -6.40 -21.86 2.98
C SER A 191 -7.08 -21.57 1.65
N PHE A 192 -6.44 -21.98 0.54
CA PHE A 192 -6.90 -21.69 -0.82
C PHE A 192 -7.07 -22.98 -1.63
N ILE A 193 -8.16 -23.03 -2.40
CA ILE A 193 -8.40 -24.14 -3.32
C ILE A 193 -7.60 -23.89 -4.61
N ILE A 194 -6.66 -24.76 -4.91
CA ILE A 194 -5.82 -24.68 -6.12
C ILE A 194 -6.55 -25.32 -7.30
N SER A 195 -7.12 -26.51 -7.09
CA SER A 195 -7.81 -27.26 -8.13
C SER A 195 -8.95 -28.10 -7.57
N GLY A 196 -9.87 -28.54 -8.44
CA GLY A 196 -11.03 -29.34 -8.07
C GLY A 196 -12.21 -28.52 -7.57
N GLN A 197 -13.23 -29.27 -7.09
CA GLN A 197 -14.44 -28.70 -6.49
C GLN A 197 -14.97 -29.64 -5.41
N CYS A 198 -15.36 -29.09 -4.26
CA CYS A 198 -15.99 -29.87 -3.21
C CYS A 198 -17.22 -29.18 -2.63
N HIS A 199 -18.08 -30.00 -1.98
CA HIS A 199 -19.11 -29.50 -1.07
C HIS A 199 -18.60 -29.71 0.34
N ALA A 200 -18.54 -28.68 1.17
CA ALA A 200 -18.06 -28.76 2.53
C ALA A 200 -19.07 -28.14 3.49
N ARG A 201 -19.24 -28.74 4.66
CA ARG A 201 -20.07 -28.21 5.74
C ARG A 201 -19.21 -27.34 6.65
N LEU A 202 -19.68 -26.15 6.94
CA LEU A 202 -18.99 -25.26 7.88
C LEU A 202 -19.07 -25.80 9.31
N ASP A 203 -17.93 -25.91 9.96
CA ASP A 203 -17.81 -26.42 11.32
C ASP A 203 -17.59 -25.31 12.35
N LYS A 204 -16.74 -24.31 12.04
CA LYS A 204 -16.46 -23.17 12.88
C LYS A 204 -16.51 -21.90 12.06
N VAL A 205 -17.23 -20.89 12.55
CA VAL A 205 -17.49 -19.63 11.87
C VAL A 205 -17.07 -18.43 12.74
N GLY A 206 -16.78 -17.30 12.11
CA GLY A 206 -16.42 -16.05 12.78
C GLY A 206 -15.20 -16.23 13.69
N GLU A 207 -15.32 -15.86 14.96
CA GLU A 207 -14.22 -15.85 15.95
C GLU A 207 -13.64 -17.25 16.25
N ASP A 208 -14.45 -18.31 16.06
CA ASP A 208 -14.00 -19.67 16.31
C ASP A 208 -13.17 -20.25 15.18
N SER A 209 -13.18 -19.63 14.01
CA SER A 209 -12.41 -20.08 12.85
C SER A 209 -10.90 -19.96 13.10
N TYR A 210 -10.12 -20.83 12.47
CA TYR A 210 -8.67 -20.90 12.63
C TYR A 210 -7.98 -19.58 12.26
N ILE A 211 -8.36 -18.99 11.10
CA ILE A 211 -7.77 -17.75 10.64
C ILE A 211 -8.06 -16.57 11.60
N SER A 212 -9.25 -16.54 12.20
CA SER A 212 -9.63 -15.51 13.16
C SER A 212 -8.79 -15.60 14.43
N LYS A 213 -8.57 -16.78 14.96
CA LYS A 213 -7.69 -17.01 16.12
C LYS A 213 -6.25 -16.61 15.83
N LEU A 214 -5.73 -17.03 14.68
CA LEU A 214 -4.39 -16.67 14.24
C LEU A 214 -4.23 -15.14 14.08
N THR A 215 -5.26 -14.47 13.54
CA THR A 215 -5.28 -13.01 13.37
C THR A 215 -5.27 -12.29 14.73
N LEU A 216 -6.01 -12.77 15.70
CA LEU A 216 -6.02 -12.21 17.06
C LEU A 216 -4.65 -12.38 17.75
N GLU A 217 -4.05 -13.56 17.65
CA GLU A 217 -2.71 -13.83 18.19
C GLU A 217 -1.64 -12.97 17.51
N ALA A 218 -1.68 -12.85 16.18
CA ALA A 218 -0.75 -12.00 15.43
C ALA A 218 -0.87 -10.52 15.80
N LYS A 219 -2.08 -10.02 16.11
CA LYS A 219 -2.30 -8.65 16.58
C LYS A 219 -1.78 -8.39 17.98
N GLU A 220 -1.74 -9.39 18.84
CA GLU A 220 -1.11 -9.27 20.15
C GLU A 220 0.43 -9.14 20.03
N MET A 221 1.04 -9.65 18.94
CA MET A 221 2.49 -9.66 18.71
C MET A 221 2.99 -8.52 17.84
N GLN A 222 2.15 -7.83 17.07
CA GLN A 222 2.58 -6.81 16.13
C GLN A 222 1.96 -5.44 16.43
N ASP A 223 2.79 -4.49 16.88
CA ASP A 223 2.66 -3.10 16.45
C ASP A 223 2.94 -3.10 14.93
N GLY A 224 1.89 -3.01 14.12
CA GLY A 224 2.00 -3.09 12.66
C GLY A 224 3.11 -2.16 12.15
N GLU A 225 3.97 -2.64 11.27
CA GLU A 225 5.06 -1.84 10.69
C GLU A 225 4.49 -0.57 10.06
N GLN A 226 4.81 0.58 10.66
CA GLN A 226 4.40 1.89 10.14
C GLN A 226 5.26 2.25 8.92
N SER A 227 4.73 3.05 7.98
CA SER A 227 5.49 3.56 6.84
C SER A 227 6.74 4.32 7.29
N GLU A 228 7.80 4.39 6.46
CA GLU A 228 9.05 5.11 6.79
C GLU A 228 8.76 6.57 7.17
N MET A 229 7.87 7.20 6.42
CA MET A 229 7.47 8.59 6.66
C MET A 229 6.78 8.77 8.02
N ILE A 230 5.76 7.95 8.33
CA ILE A 230 5.03 8.03 9.60
C ILE A 230 5.95 7.67 10.77
N ARG A 231 6.76 6.62 10.65
CA ARG A 231 7.78 6.26 11.67
C ARG A 231 8.77 7.39 11.91
N SER A 232 9.19 8.07 10.85
CA SER A 232 10.10 9.23 10.94
C SER A 232 9.43 10.41 11.63
N LEU A 233 8.16 10.67 11.35
CA LEU A 233 7.37 11.71 12.02
C LEU A 233 7.16 11.38 13.49
N ASP A 234 6.81 10.16 13.83
CA ASP A 234 6.65 9.70 15.22
C ASP A 234 7.95 9.82 16.01
N LYS A 235 9.08 9.46 15.40
CA LYS A 235 10.40 9.64 16.03
C LYS A 235 10.71 11.11 16.30
N LEU A 236 10.42 11.99 15.35
CA LEU A 236 10.58 13.43 15.52
C LEU A 236 9.69 13.96 16.65
N VAL A 237 8.41 13.59 16.65
CA VAL A 237 7.41 13.97 17.65
C VAL A 237 7.83 13.53 19.05
N LYS A 238 8.28 12.29 19.21
CA LYS A 238 8.79 11.76 20.49
C LYS A 238 10.03 12.50 20.96
N CYS A 239 10.99 12.77 20.06
CA CYS A 239 12.21 13.49 20.41
C CYS A 239 11.89 14.92 20.89
N VAL A 240 11.07 15.65 20.14
CA VAL A 240 10.62 17.00 20.51
C VAL A 240 9.82 16.97 21.81
N GLY A 241 8.90 16.02 21.96
CA GLY A 241 8.06 15.90 23.16
C GLY A 241 8.86 15.70 24.45
N VAL A 242 9.95 14.92 24.38
CA VAL A 242 10.86 14.73 25.52
C VAL A 242 11.68 15.99 25.79
N ALA A 243 12.14 16.69 24.74
CA ALA A 243 13.00 17.86 24.88
C ALA A 243 12.27 19.12 25.43
N ILE A 244 10.98 19.27 25.15
CA ILE A 244 10.17 20.42 25.55
C ILE A 244 10.09 20.60 27.07
N ILE A 245 9.94 19.50 27.82
CA ILE A 245 9.73 19.54 29.27
C ILE A 245 10.92 20.15 29.99
N PRO A 246 12.17 19.62 29.86
CA PRO A 246 13.31 20.21 30.56
C PRO A 246 13.61 21.64 30.11
N ILE A 247 13.46 21.96 28.82
CA ILE A 247 13.68 23.31 28.31
C ILE A 247 12.66 24.29 28.91
N GLY A 248 11.39 23.93 28.98
CA GLY A 248 10.35 24.75 29.60
C GLY A 248 10.65 25.06 31.06
N ILE A 249 11.06 24.03 31.83
CA ILE A 249 11.43 24.19 33.25
C ILE A 249 12.65 25.12 33.38
N ILE A 250 13.70 24.94 32.56
CA ILE A 250 14.91 25.75 32.61
C ILE A 250 14.59 27.24 32.28
N LEU A 251 13.77 27.49 31.25
CA LEU A 251 13.38 28.84 30.85
C LEU A 251 12.63 29.56 31.98
N VAL A 252 11.69 28.91 32.64
CA VAL A 252 10.97 29.48 33.77
C VAL A 252 11.89 29.74 34.96
N ALA A 253 12.70 28.76 35.34
CA ALA A 253 13.64 28.87 36.45
C ALA A 253 14.65 29.98 36.21
N GLN A 254 15.21 30.07 35.01
CA GLN A 254 16.15 31.14 34.64
C GLN A 254 15.49 32.53 34.70
N SER A 255 14.29 32.68 34.13
CA SER A 255 13.58 33.94 34.10
C SER A 255 13.25 34.46 35.51
N LEU A 256 12.79 33.58 36.40
CA LEU A 256 12.47 33.93 37.78
C LEU A 256 13.69 34.19 38.64
N VAL A 257 14.73 33.33 38.54
CA VAL A 257 15.89 33.38 39.48
C VAL A 257 16.94 34.41 39.06
N PHE A 258 17.29 34.49 37.77
CA PHE A 258 18.40 35.30 37.30
C PHE A 258 17.98 36.64 36.70
N GLN A 259 16.74 36.73 36.16
CA GLN A 259 16.28 37.96 35.52
C GLN A 259 15.31 38.78 36.39
N ASN A 260 14.90 38.23 37.55
CA ASN A 260 13.86 38.81 38.40
C ASN A 260 12.58 39.21 37.65
N ALA A 261 12.24 38.45 36.57
CA ALA A 261 11.04 38.68 35.76
C ALA A 261 9.79 38.34 36.56
N SER A 262 8.67 38.97 36.20
CA SER A 262 7.40 38.59 36.81
C SER A 262 6.99 37.16 36.48
N PHE A 263 6.25 36.53 37.36
CA PHE A 263 5.73 35.18 37.10
C PHE A 263 4.92 35.13 35.81
N HIS A 264 4.10 36.16 35.55
CA HIS A 264 3.36 36.34 34.32
C HIS A 264 4.27 36.30 33.06
N SER A 265 5.33 37.16 33.02
CA SER A 265 6.24 37.21 31.87
C SER A 265 7.03 35.91 31.71
N SER A 266 7.41 35.23 32.80
CA SER A 266 8.15 33.98 32.76
C SER A 266 7.30 32.83 32.16
N ILE A 267 6.03 32.74 32.53
CA ILE A 267 5.11 31.72 31.98
C ILE A 267 4.78 32.04 30.51
N THR A 268 4.44 33.30 30.17
CA THR A 268 4.09 33.63 28.77
C THR A 268 5.24 33.38 27.81
N SER A 269 6.47 33.76 28.17
CA SER A 269 7.68 33.52 27.37
C SER A 269 7.99 32.02 27.22
N MET A 270 7.85 31.26 28.29
CA MET A 270 8.02 29.81 28.24
C MET A 270 6.96 29.16 27.34
N VAL A 271 5.69 29.56 27.47
CA VAL A 271 4.60 29.04 26.62
C VAL A 271 4.86 29.37 25.14
N ALA A 272 5.31 30.57 24.81
CA ALA A 272 5.67 30.94 23.44
C ALA A 272 6.78 30.06 22.90
N ALA A 273 7.82 29.80 23.65
CA ALA A 273 8.94 28.93 23.28
C ALA A 273 8.46 27.50 23.02
N VAL A 274 7.64 26.94 23.92
CA VAL A 274 7.12 25.57 23.83
C VAL A 274 6.18 25.41 22.63
N ILE A 275 5.23 26.33 22.43
CA ILE A 275 4.33 26.31 21.24
C ILE A 275 5.16 26.40 19.94
N GLY A 276 6.22 27.21 19.95
CA GLY A 276 7.13 27.30 18.81
C GLY A 276 7.84 25.99 18.49
N MET A 277 8.20 25.19 19.49
CA MET A 277 8.89 23.90 19.32
C MET A 277 7.96 22.76 18.91
N ILE A 278 6.67 22.80 19.20
CA ILE A 278 5.73 21.74 18.86
C ILE A 278 5.42 21.74 17.34
N PRO A 279 5.60 20.61 16.63
CA PRO A 279 5.23 20.48 15.23
C PRO A 279 3.72 20.24 15.06
N GLU A 280 2.91 21.21 15.54
CA GLU A 280 1.47 21.17 15.43
C GLU A 280 1.03 21.11 13.96
N GLY A 281 0.04 20.27 13.66
CA GLY A 281 -0.51 20.13 12.30
C GLY A 281 0.34 19.31 11.33
N LEU A 282 1.56 18.91 11.64
CA LEU A 282 2.37 18.08 10.73
C LEU A 282 1.80 16.67 10.60
N TYR A 283 1.42 16.06 11.70
CA TYR A 283 0.78 14.74 11.71
C TYR A 283 -0.62 14.79 11.06
N LEU A 284 -1.40 15.83 11.40
CA LEU A 284 -2.69 16.08 10.76
C LEU A 284 -2.55 16.19 9.24
N LEU A 285 -1.57 16.99 8.77
CA LEU A 285 -1.35 17.17 7.34
C LEU A 285 -1.01 15.85 6.64
N ALA A 286 -0.20 15.00 7.26
CA ALA A 286 0.12 13.68 6.74
C ALA A 286 -1.13 12.78 6.66
N SER A 287 -1.93 12.72 7.73
CA SER A 287 -3.19 11.97 7.77
C SER A 287 -4.19 12.48 6.73
N VAL A 288 -4.38 13.80 6.64
CA VAL A 288 -5.27 14.41 5.64
C VAL A 288 -4.81 14.14 4.22
N ALA A 289 -3.50 14.24 3.93
CA ALA A 289 -2.97 13.99 2.60
C ALA A 289 -3.17 12.51 2.19
N LEU A 290 -2.93 11.57 3.09
CA LEU A 290 -3.18 10.14 2.87
C LEU A 290 -4.68 9.84 2.69
N ALA A 291 -5.53 10.42 3.53
CA ALA A 291 -6.98 10.26 3.44
C ALA A 291 -7.55 10.79 2.11
N VAL A 292 -7.13 11.98 1.68
CA VAL A 292 -7.53 12.55 0.37
C VAL A 292 -7.01 11.71 -0.79
N SER A 293 -5.79 11.16 -0.67
CA SER A 293 -5.22 10.26 -1.67
C SER A 293 -6.02 8.97 -1.78
N SER A 294 -6.38 8.36 -0.65
CA SER A 294 -7.23 7.17 -0.63
C SER A 294 -8.59 7.40 -1.29
N ILE A 295 -9.23 8.56 -1.03
CA ILE A 295 -10.49 8.94 -1.68
C ILE A 295 -10.31 9.06 -3.20
N ARG A 296 -9.21 9.66 -3.68
CA ARG A 296 -8.95 9.81 -5.12
C ARG A 296 -8.69 8.48 -5.81
N LEU A 297 -7.90 7.60 -5.17
CA LEU A 297 -7.65 6.25 -5.68
C LEU A 297 -8.94 5.41 -5.69
N ALA A 298 -9.76 5.56 -4.66
CA ALA A 298 -11.08 4.95 -4.59
C ALA A 298 -12.00 5.37 -5.76
N GLN A 299 -11.97 6.65 -6.15
CA GLN A 299 -12.70 7.15 -7.33
C GLN A 299 -12.20 6.55 -8.64
N GLN A 300 -10.94 6.12 -8.69
CA GLN A 300 -10.32 5.40 -9.81
C GLN A 300 -10.49 3.88 -9.70
N LYS A 301 -11.38 3.40 -8.83
CA LYS A 301 -11.63 1.97 -8.61
C LYS A 301 -10.39 1.20 -8.14
N VAL A 302 -9.53 1.86 -7.38
CA VAL A 302 -8.38 1.27 -6.71
C VAL A 302 -8.70 1.14 -5.21
N LEU A 303 -8.81 -0.09 -4.72
CA LEU A 303 -9.03 -0.38 -3.31
C LEU A 303 -7.67 -0.51 -2.60
N LEU A 304 -7.53 0.15 -1.46
CA LEU A 304 -6.36 0.09 -0.61
C LEU A 304 -6.70 -0.66 0.67
N HIS A 305 -6.02 -1.76 0.94
CA HIS A 305 -6.07 -2.45 2.23
C HIS A 305 -5.08 -1.85 3.24
N ASP A 306 -3.95 -1.29 2.75
CA ASP A 306 -2.96 -0.62 3.58
C ASP A 306 -2.51 0.71 2.94
N MET A 307 -2.65 1.82 3.69
CA MET A 307 -2.23 3.14 3.20
C MET A 307 -0.71 3.29 3.06
N LYS A 308 0.08 2.41 3.67
CA LYS A 308 1.55 2.40 3.53
C LYS A 308 1.99 2.17 2.10
N CYS A 309 1.23 1.37 1.35
CA CYS A 309 1.54 1.05 -0.03
C CYS A 309 1.64 2.28 -0.93
N ILE A 310 0.90 3.36 -0.62
CA ILE A 310 0.97 4.63 -1.34
C ILE A 310 2.39 5.22 -1.28
N GLU A 311 3.00 5.22 -0.09
CA GLU A 311 4.38 5.69 0.09
C GLU A 311 5.37 4.76 -0.58
N THR A 312 5.23 3.46 -0.36
CA THR A 312 6.13 2.44 -0.90
C THR A 312 6.14 2.46 -2.42
N LEU A 313 4.95 2.51 -3.03
CA LEU A 313 4.82 2.55 -4.49
C LEU A 313 5.46 3.80 -5.12
N ALA A 314 5.43 4.92 -4.40
CA ALA A 314 6.09 6.16 -4.85
C ALA A 314 7.63 6.04 -4.94
N ARG A 315 8.21 5.06 -4.26
CA ARG A 315 9.66 4.80 -4.13
C ARG A 315 10.12 3.51 -4.80
N VAL A 316 9.23 2.80 -5.49
CA VAL A 316 9.52 1.51 -6.12
C VAL A 316 10.69 1.61 -7.09
N ASP A 317 11.66 0.73 -6.92
CA ASP A 317 12.82 0.55 -7.80
C ASP A 317 12.58 -0.55 -8.83
N VAL A 318 11.90 -1.64 -8.43
CA VAL A 318 11.64 -2.83 -9.25
C VAL A 318 10.18 -3.20 -9.17
N LEU A 319 9.57 -3.37 -10.35
CA LEU A 319 8.21 -3.88 -10.51
C LEU A 319 8.25 -5.30 -11.08
N CYS A 320 7.95 -6.28 -10.23
CA CYS A 320 7.76 -7.66 -10.65
C CYS A 320 6.33 -7.87 -11.13
N VAL A 321 6.16 -8.30 -12.36
CA VAL A 321 4.83 -8.50 -12.96
C VAL A 321 4.65 -9.97 -13.34
N ASP A 322 3.49 -10.54 -13.00
CA ASP A 322 3.05 -11.77 -13.62
C ASP A 322 2.56 -11.48 -15.04
N LYS A 323 2.73 -12.42 -15.94
CA LYS A 323 2.29 -12.29 -17.34
C LYS A 323 0.76 -12.23 -17.41
N THR A 324 0.11 -13.26 -16.84
CA THR A 324 -1.33 -13.48 -16.94
C THR A 324 -2.09 -12.49 -16.07
N GLY A 325 -3.21 -11.96 -16.57
CA GLY A 325 -4.01 -10.99 -15.80
C GLY A 325 -3.39 -9.59 -15.68
N THR A 326 -2.05 -9.43 -15.79
CA THR A 326 -1.36 -8.14 -15.69
C THR A 326 -0.96 -7.59 -17.06
N ILE A 327 -0.02 -8.26 -17.76
CA ILE A 327 0.41 -7.86 -19.13
C ILE A 327 -0.69 -8.22 -20.13
N THR A 328 -1.30 -9.39 -19.93
CA THR A 328 -2.41 -9.88 -20.75
C THR A 328 -3.74 -9.76 -20.00
N GLU A 329 -4.83 -9.90 -20.74
CA GLU A 329 -6.15 -10.08 -20.15
C GLU A 329 -6.22 -11.45 -19.44
N ASN A 330 -7.16 -11.59 -18.50
CA ASN A 330 -7.45 -12.86 -17.83
C ASN A 330 -8.38 -13.77 -18.68
N THR A 331 -8.44 -13.50 -19.97
CA THR A 331 -9.15 -14.30 -20.96
C THR A 331 -8.17 -15.03 -21.83
N MET A 332 -8.53 -16.20 -22.31
CA MET A 332 -7.74 -16.97 -23.26
C MET A 332 -8.52 -17.15 -24.56
N LYS A 333 -7.86 -17.12 -25.69
CA LYS A 333 -8.46 -17.36 -27.01
C LYS A 333 -7.68 -18.40 -27.78
N VAL A 334 -8.37 -19.32 -28.41
CA VAL A 334 -7.76 -20.23 -29.39
C VAL A 334 -7.44 -19.41 -30.63
N GLN A 335 -6.18 -19.43 -31.04
CA GLN A 335 -5.73 -18.78 -32.28
C GLN A 335 -5.90 -19.68 -33.47
N GLU A 336 -5.39 -20.93 -33.36
CA GLU A 336 -5.34 -21.85 -34.49
C GLU A 336 -5.29 -23.31 -34.02
N LEU A 337 -5.78 -24.21 -34.86
CA LEU A 337 -5.59 -25.67 -34.76
C LEU A 337 -4.74 -26.10 -35.94
N ILE A 338 -3.55 -26.62 -35.69
CA ILE A 338 -2.58 -27.03 -36.69
C ILE A 338 -2.48 -28.55 -36.65
N PRO A 339 -2.86 -29.29 -37.71
CA PRO A 339 -2.68 -30.72 -37.76
C PRO A 339 -1.20 -31.08 -37.84
N THR A 340 -0.82 -32.25 -37.33
CA THR A 340 0.54 -32.78 -37.51
C THR A 340 0.76 -33.20 -38.96
N GLU A 341 2.01 -33.30 -39.40
CA GLU A 341 2.39 -33.70 -40.76
C GLU A 341 1.92 -35.12 -41.09
N GLN A 342 1.74 -35.96 -40.08
CA GLN A 342 1.27 -37.36 -40.20
C GLN A 342 -0.27 -37.48 -40.21
N TYR A 343 -1.00 -36.39 -40.00
CA TYR A 343 -2.44 -36.38 -39.95
C TYR A 343 -3.04 -36.41 -41.34
N ASP A 344 -3.74 -37.49 -41.65
CA ASP A 344 -4.40 -37.69 -42.94
C ASP A 344 -5.92 -37.56 -42.81
N THR A 345 -6.43 -36.39 -43.23
CA THR A 345 -7.86 -36.02 -43.14
C THR A 345 -8.77 -37.02 -43.89
N GLU A 346 -8.30 -37.62 -45.00
CA GLU A 346 -9.12 -38.61 -45.78
C GLU A 346 -9.33 -39.90 -45.00
N LYS A 347 -8.32 -40.33 -44.21
CA LYS A 347 -8.38 -41.56 -43.43
C LYS A 347 -8.94 -41.36 -42.02
N MET A 348 -8.64 -40.22 -41.40
CA MET A 348 -8.93 -39.98 -39.98
C MET A 348 -10.16 -39.08 -39.76
N GLY A 349 -10.70 -38.44 -40.80
CA GLY A 349 -11.82 -37.52 -40.67
C GLY A 349 -11.43 -36.07 -40.27
N SER A 350 -12.35 -35.29 -39.78
CA SER A 350 -12.11 -33.90 -39.44
C SER A 350 -11.54 -33.76 -38.01
N LEU A 351 -10.26 -33.34 -37.89
CA LEU A 351 -9.61 -33.04 -36.60
C LEU A 351 -10.42 -32.03 -35.77
N ARG A 352 -11.01 -31.03 -36.41
CA ARG A 352 -11.84 -30.03 -35.76
C ARG A 352 -13.08 -30.63 -35.10
N LEU A 353 -13.72 -31.65 -35.70
CA LEU A 353 -14.84 -32.37 -35.11
C LEU A 353 -14.42 -33.24 -33.92
N MET A 354 -13.26 -33.91 -34.02
CA MET A 354 -12.72 -34.73 -32.93
C MET A 354 -12.43 -33.88 -31.68
N VAL A 355 -11.78 -32.70 -31.89
CA VAL A 355 -11.56 -31.76 -30.82
C VAL A 355 -12.88 -31.20 -30.27
N GLY A 356 -13.88 -30.97 -31.15
CA GLY A 356 -15.22 -30.52 -30.73
C GLY A 356 -15.95 -31.57 -29.87
N ASP A 357 -15.85 -32.86 -30.21
CA ASP A 357 -16.40 -33.96 -29.40
C ASP A 357 -15.73 -34.05 -28.05
N PHE A 358 -14.39 -34.00 -28.02
CA PHE A 358 -13.62 -33.94 -26.78
C PHE A 358 -14.05 -32.77 -25.88
N VAL A 359 -14.07 -31.55 -26.41
CA VAL A 359 -14.40 -30.33 -25.68
C VAL A 359 -15.86 -30.36 -25.17
N SER A 360 -16.79 -30.95 -25.94
CA SER A 360 -18.19 -31.10 -25.54
C SER A 360 -18.35 -32.05 -24.33
N ALA A 361 -17.51 -33.09 -24.26
CA ALA A 361 -17.51 -34.06 -23.17
C ALA A 361 -16.93 -33.49 -21.87
N MET A 362 -16.00 -32.53 -21.94
CA MET A 362 -15.31 -31.98 -20.79
C MET A 362 -16.17 -30.97 -20.02
N THR A 363 -15.90 -30.82 -18.72
CA THR A 363 -16.47 -29.78 -17.86
C THR A 363 -15.75 -28.43 -18.09
N ASN A 364 -16.41 -27.33 -17.75
CA ASN A 364 -15.85 -26.00 -17.90
C ASN A 364 -15.10 -25.59 -16.62
N ASP A 365 -13.95 -26.22 -16.36
CA ASP A 365 -13.25 -26.15 -15.09
C ASP A 365 -12.12 -25.10 -15.09
N ASN A 366 -11.71 -24.62 -16.27
CA ASN A 366 -10.63 -23.64 -16.38
C ASN A 366 -10.77 -22.76 -17.63
N ILE A 367 -10.03 -21.64 -17.66
CA ILE A 367 -10.06 -20.66 -18.76
C ILE A 367 -9.66 -21.24 -20.11
N THR A 368 -8.77 -22.24 -20.12
CA THR A 368 -8.35 -22.95 -21.35
C THR A 368 -9.53 -23.72 -21.96
N MET A 369 -10.25 -24.48 -21.14
CA MET A 369 -11.41 -25.23 -21.61
C MET A 369 -12.57 -24.31 -22.01
N ALA A 370 -12.75 -23.17 -21.31
CA ALA A 370 -13.71 -22.15 -21.70
C ALA A 370 -13.42 -21.60 -23.11
N ALA A 371 -12.16 -21.23 -23.39
CA ALA A 371 -11.72 -20.78 -24.71
C ALA A 371 -11.88 -21.86 -25.80
N MET A 372 -11.58 -23.09 -25.44
CA MET A 372 -11.78 -24.22 -26.35
C MET A 372 -13.27 -24.44 -26.72
N LYS A 373 -14.18 -24.34 -25.75
CA LYS A 373 -15.63 -24.42 -25.96
C LYS A 373 -16.19 -23.28 -26.82
N GLU A 374 -15.65 -22.10 -26.67
CA GLU A 374 -16.03 -20.94 -27.48
C GLU A 374 -15.60 -21.11 -28.95
N TYR A 375 -14.41 -21.69 -29.19
CA TYR A 375 -13.86 -21.86 -30.53
C TYR A 375 -14.38 -23.10 -31.25
N PHE A 376 -14.53 -24.24 -30.53
CA PHE A 376 -14.97 -25.53 -31.09
C PHE A 376 -16.45 -25.76 -30.76
N THR A 377 -17.33 -25.07 -31.48
CA THR A 377 -18.78 -25.12 -31.26
C THR A 377 -19.49 -26.32 -31.93
N HIS A 378 -18.82 -27.00 -32.84
CA HIS A 378 -19.36 -28.14 -33.61
C HIS A 378 -18.84 -29.45 -33.04
N SER A 379 -19.75 -30.39 -32.76
CA SER A 379 -19.52 -31.75 -32.29
C SER A 379 -20.33 -32.73 -33.10
N SER A 380 -19.85 -33.95 -33.28
CA SER A 380 -20.64 -35.04 -33.91
C SER A 380 -21.72 -35.58 -32.97
N GLY A 381 -21.67 -35.24 -31.66
CA GLY A 381 -22.58 -35.73 -30.63
C GLY A 381 -22.11 -37.07 -30.00
N ALA A 382 -20.87 -37.49 -30.26
CA ALA A 382 -20.29 -38.67 -29.62
C ALA A 382 -20.26 -38.51 -28.08
N LYS A 383 -20.64 -39.58 -27.38
CA LYS A 383 -20.67 -39.61 -25.91
C LYS A 383 -19.40 -40.20 -25.35
N ALA A 384 -18.76 -39.51 -24.45
CA ALA A 384 -17.61 -40.05 -23.74
C ALA A 384 -18.04 -41.10 -22.70
N ILE A 385 -17.31 -42.19 -22.64
CA ILE A 385 -17.47 -43.31 -21.68
C ILE A 385 -16.87 -42.89 -20.33
N SER A 386 -15.67 -42.34 -20.36
CA SER A 386 -14.96 -41.80 -19.18
C SER A 386 -14.26 -40.49 -19.50
N LYS A 387 -13.96 -39.70 -18.48
CA LYS A 387 -13.24 -38.44 -18.62
C LYS A 387 -12.42 -38.13 -17.39
N THR A 388 -11.23 -37.55 -17.61
CA THR A 388 -10.35 -37.02 -16.57
C THR A 388 -10.19 -35.53 -16.76
N GLY A 389 -10.53 -34.73 -15.73
CA GLY A 389 -10.37 -33.29 -15.72
C GLY A 389 -8.90 -32.87 -15.67
N PHE A 390 -8.63 -31.62 -15.96
CA PHE A 390 -7.28 -31.06 -15.87
C PHE A 390 -6.76 -31.07 -14.42
N SER A 391 -5.52 -31.51 -14.24
CA SER A 391 -4.78 -31.42 -12.99
C SER A 391 -3.49 -30.60 -13.21
N SER A 392 -3.14 -29.76 -12.23
CA SER A 392 -1.88 -29.00 -12.23
C SER A 392 -0.65 -29.90 -12.11
N ALA A 393 -0.80 -31.09 -11.53
CA ALA A 393 0.29 -32.06 -11.38
C ALA A 393 0.58 -32.82 -12.69
N THR A 394 -0.49 -33.29 -13.38
CA THR A 394 -0.37 -34.13 -14.59
C THR A 394 -0.37 -33.33 -15.89
N LYS A 395 -0.85 -32.08 -15.87
CA LYS A 395 -0.88 -31.09 -16.99
C LYS A 395 -1.63 -31.60 -18.25
N TYR A 396 -2.55 -32.54 -18.10
CA TYR A 396 -3.41 -33.03 -19.20
C TYR A 396 -4.88 -33.18 -18.77
N SER A 397 -5.75 -33.30 -19.77
CA SER A 397 -7.14 -33.75 -19.66
C SER A 397 -7.39 -34.87 -20.67
N SER A 398 -8.30 -35.80 -20.38
CA SER A 398 -8.62 -36.87 -21.30
C SER A 398 -10.11 -37.17 -21.37
N ALA A 399 -10.53 -37.74 -22.51
CA ALA A 399 -11.88 -38.29 -22.69
C ALA A 399 -11.80 -39.56 -23.54
N THR A 400 -12.40 -40.66 -23.05
CA THR A 400 -12.46 -41.93 -23.72
C THR A 400 -13.82 -42.10 -24.43
N PHE A 401 -13.78 -42.39 -25.70
CA PHE A 401 -14.94 -42.70 -26.53
C PHE A 401 -14.90 -44.18 -26.93
N GLU A 402 -15.93 -44.65 -27.65
CA GLU A 402 -16.02 -46.07 -28.04
C GLU A 402 -14.80 -46.53 -28.88
N ASP A 403 -14.28 -45.66 -29.75
CA ASP A 403 -13.21 -46.00 -30.67
C ASP A 403 -11.80 -45.58 -30.20
N ASN A 404 -11.68 -44.49 -29.41
CA ASN A 404 -10.40 -43.91 -29.05
C ASN A 404 -10.44 -43.13 -27.71
N THR A 405 -9.29 -43.08 -27.05
CA THR A 405 -9.03 -42.15 -25.92
C THR A 405 -8.25 -40.95 -26.44
N TYR A 406 -8.85 -39.78 -26.29
CA TYR A 406 -8.17 -38.51 -26.63
C TYR A 406 -7.60 -37.86 -25.39
N VAL A 407 -6.41 -37.28 -25.56
CA VAL A 407 -5.69 -36.51 -24.53
C VAL A 407 -5.35 -35.13 -25.08
N LEU A 408 -5.55 -34.12 -24.23
CA LEU A 408 -5.15 -32.74 -24.46
C LEU A 408 -4.27 -32.30 -23.31
N GLY A 409 -3.04 -31.86 -23.58
CA GLY A 409 -2.13 -31.46 -22.51
C GLY A 409 -0.92 -30.67 -22.95
N ALA A 410 -0.09 -30.31 -21.99
CA ALA A 410 1.18 -29.64 -22.24
C ALA A 410 2.16 -30.58 -22.93
N PRO A 411 2.86 -30.16 -23.98
CA PRO A 411 3.71 -31.03 -24.81
C PRO A 411 4.68 -31.89 -23.99
N GLU A 412 5.33 -31.29 -23.01
CA GLU A 412 6.36 -31.95 -22.20
C GLU A 412 5.80 -33.13 -21.35
N PHE A 413 4.50 -33.03 -20.99
CA PHE A 413 3.82 -34.00 -20.11
C PHE A 413 3.07 -35.08 -20.88
N VAL A 414 2.74 -34.83 -22.16
CA VAL A 414 1.96 -35.80 -22.95
C VAL A 414 2.78 -36.53 -24.00
N LEU A 415 3.87 -35.92 -24.50
CA LEU A 415 4.73 -36.57 -25.48
C LEU A 415 5.88 -37.37 -24.84
N LEU A 416 6.17 -37.18 -23.57
CA LEU A 416 7.21 -37.89 -22.81
C LEU A 416 8.53 -38.02 -23.62
N ASP A 417 9.01 -39.21 -23.90
CA ASP A 417 10.25 -39.49 -24.64
C ASP A 417 10.20 -38.99 -26.11
N ASP A 418 9.01 -38.84 -26.68
CA ASP A 418 8.84 -38.33 -28.06
C ASP A 418 8.90 -36.79 -28.13
N TYR A 419 8.97 -36.09 -26.98
CA TYR A 419 9.02 -34.64 -26.95
C TYR A 419 10.18 -34.05 -27.78
N GLU A 420 11.37 -34.64 -27.72
CA GLU A 420 12.52 -34.14 -28.45
C GLU A 420 12.31 -34.15 -29.96
N GLN A 421 11.49 -35.08 -30.50
CA GLN A 421 11.20 -35.15 -31.96
C GLN A 421 10.30 -33.98 -32.40
N HIS A 422 9.44 -33.49 -31.49
CA HIS A 422 8.48 -32.40 -31.74
C HIS A 422 8.94 -31.04 -31.24
N LYS A 423 10.03 -30.98 -30.51
CA LYS A 423 10.54 -29.80 -29.80
C LYS A 423 10.81 -28.60 -30.72
N GLU A 424 11.41 -28.84 -31.87
CA GLU A 424 11.69 -27.77 -32.84
C GLU A 424 10.40 -27.11 -33.33
N LYS A 425 9.42 -27.92 -33.72
CA LYS A 425 8.09 -27.43 -34.13
C LYS A 425 7.35 -26.70 -33.03
N ILE A 426 7.33 -27.28 -31.82
CA ILE A 426 6.70 -26.67 -30.64
C ILE A 426 7.37 -25.32 -30.32
N THR A 427 8.70 -25.26 -30.41
CA THR A 427 9.44 -24.03 -30.14
C THR A 427 9.16 -22.97 -31.22
N GLU A 428 9.07 -23.37 -32.50
CA GLU A 428 8.65 -22.50 -33.60
C GLU A 428 7.26 -21.91 -33.32
N LEU A 429 6.28 -22.74 -33.00
CA LEU A 429 4.92 -22.32 -32.68
C LEU A 429 4.85 -21.43 -31.42
N ALA A 430 5.55 -21.80 -30.37
CA ALA A 430 5.64 -21.01 -29.14
C ALA A 430 6.35 -19.65 -29.37
N SER A 431 7.25 -19.55 -30.36
CA SER A 431 7.93 -18.31 -30.72
C SER A 431 6.97 -17.21 -31.20
N THR A 432 5.74 -17.57 -31.59
CA THR A 432 4.66 -16.60 -31.90
C THR A 432 4.11 -15.88 -30.66
N GLY A 433 4.41 -16.39 -29.46
CA GLY A 433 3.86 -15.92 -28.18
C GLY A 433 2.64 -16.70 -27.72
N ALA A 434 2.27 -17.76 -28.43
CA ALA A 434 1.15 -18.62 -28.09
C ALA A 434 1.57 -19.77 -27.15
N ARG A 435 0.62 -20.19 -26.30
CA ARG A 435 0.72 -21.44 -25.57
C ARG A 435 0.36 -22.57 -26.52
N VAL A 436 1.22 -23.57 -26.63
CA VAL A 436 0.99 -24.74 -27.46
C VAL A 436 0.47 -25.89 -26.60
N LEU A 437 -0.66 -26.46 -26.98
CA LEU A 437 -1.17 -27.70 -26.42
C LEU A 437 -1.14 -28.79 -27.50
N VAL A 438 -0.87 -30.02 -27.10
CA VAL A 438 -0.96 -31.21 -27.96
C VAL A 438 -2.29 -31.91 -27.76
N PHE A 439 -2.98 -32.15 -28.85
CA PHE A 439 -4.15 -33.01 -28.90
C PHE A 439 -3.79 -34.29 -29.65
N GLY A 440 -4.11 -35.46 -29.09
CA GLY A 440 -3.76 -36.72 -29.72
C GLY A 440 -4.48 -37.90 -29.10
N THR A 441 -4.16 -39.13 -29.61
CA THR A 441 -4.70 -40.37 -29.12
C THR A 441 -3.75 -41.04 -28.14
N TYR A 442 -4.32 -41.73 -27.14
CA TYR A 442 -3.59 -42.49 -26.14
C TYR A 442 -4.04 -43.96 -26.12
N ALA A 443 -3.06 -44.86 -26.17
CA ALA A 443 -3.34 -46.28 -26.32
C ALA A 443 -3.56 -47.04 -25.01
N ALA A 444 -2.93 -46.59 -23.94
CA ALA A 444 -3.03 -47.20 -22.63
C ALA A 444 -4.27 -46.73 -21.82
N GLU A 445 -4.53 -47.35 -20.69
CA GLU A 445 -5.63 -46.99 -19.80
C GLU A 445 -5.27 -45.69 -19.00
N ILE A 446 -6.26 -44.84 -18.83
CA ILE A 446 -6.12 -43.58 -18.06
C ILE A 446 -6.56 -43.83 -16.63
N ASP A 447 -5.65 -43.72 -15.69
CA ASP A 447 -5.88 -43.81 -14.23
C ASP A 447 -5.89 -42.45 -13.50
N GLY A 448 -5.75 -41.34 -14.23
CA GLY A 448 -5.71 -40.00 -13.68
C GLY A 448 -4.34 -39.57 -13.12
N LYS A 449 -3.33 -40.42 -13.22
CA LYS A 449 -1.94 -40.11 -12.84
C LYS A 449 -1.11 -39.65 -14.06
N ALA A 450 0.18 -39.50 -13.89
CA ALA A 450 1.08 -39.21 -14.99
C ALA A 450 0.99 -40.33 -16.07
N LEU A 451 1.02 -39.92 -17.34
CA LEU A 451 0.98 -40.84 -18.45
C LEU A 451 2.21 -41.75 -18.46
N THR A 452 2.04 -43.03 -18.81
CA THR A 452 3.11 -44.02 -18.85
C THR A 452 3.67 -44.21 -20.25
N GLU A 453 2.91 -43.85 -21.28
CA GLU A 453 3.28 -43.89 -22.68
C GLU A 453 3.09 -42.54 -23.37
N PRO A 454 3.81 -42.25 -24.45
CA PRO A 454 3.62 -40.99 -25.16
C PRO A 454 2.27 -40.98 -25.92
N VAL A 455 1.65 -39.83 -25.97
CA VAL A 455 0.45 -39.55 -26.79
C VAL A 455 0.86 -39.46 -28.25
N THR A 456 0.13 -40.15 -29.14
CA THR A 456 0.30 -39.96 -30.59
C THR A 456 -0.35 -38.65 -31.02
N PRO A 457 0.41 -37.61 -31.38
CA PRO A 457 -0.10 -36.28 -31.64
C PRO A 457 -0.88 -36.22 -32.95
N LEU A 458 -2.12 -35.75 -32.92
CA LEU A 458 -2.96 -35.47 -34.09
C LEU A 458 -2.83 -33.98 -34.52
N GLY A 459 -2.66 -33.09 -33.58
CA GLY A 459 -2.56 -31.66 -33.85
C GLY A 459 -2.10 -30.84 -32.65
N TYR A 460 -1.70 -29.61 -32.98
CA TYR A 460 -1.31 -28.57 -32.02
C TYR A 460 -2.40 -27.51 -31.94
N ILE A 461 -2.78 -27.14 -30.74
CA ILE A 461 -3.75 -26.08 -30.49
C ILE A 461 -2.98 -24.88 -29.92
N LEU A 462 -3.05 -23.75 -30.61
CA LEU A 462 -2.41 -22.52 -30.21
C LEU A 462 -3.41 -21.64 -29.44
N LEU A 463 -3.04 -21.29 -28.23
CA LEU A 463 -3.83 -20.39 -27.39
C LEU A 463 -2.99 -19.19 -27.01
N ALA A 464 -3.63 -18.02 -26.93
CA ALA A 464 -2.99 -16.83 -26.42
C ALA A 464 -3.95 -16.04 -25.54
N ASN A 465 -3.35 -15.39 -24.55
CA ASN A 465 -4.04 -14.35 -23.81
C ASN A 465 -3.82 -13.02 -24.58
N PRO A 466 -4.88 -12.28 -24.91
CA PRO A 466 -4.74 -10.97 -25.53
C PRO A 466 -3.88 -10.05 -24.65
N ILE A 467 -2.90 -9.38 -25.27
CA ILE A 467 -2.13 -8.34 -24.57
C ILE A 467 -3.04 -7.14 -24.38
N ARG A 468 -3.03 -6.55 -23.17
CA ARG A 468 -3.82 -5.35 -22.88
C ARG A 468 -3.40 -4.19 -23.78
N GLU A 469 -4.38 -3.46 -24.30
CA GLU A 469 -4.18 -2.38 -25.27
C GLU A 469 -3.24 -1.30 -24.71
N ALA A 470 -3.40 -0.92 -23.44
CA ALA A 470 -2.57 0.09 -22.76
C ALA A 470 -1.25 -0.44 -22.17
N ALA A 471 -0.91 -1.73 -22.33
CA ALA A 471 0.28 -2.32 -21.70
C ALA A 471 1.57 -1.60 -22.12
N LYS A 472 1.72 -1.29 -23.41
CA LYS A 472 2.92 -0.64 -23.95
C LYS A 472 3.15 0.74 -23.33
N GLU A 473 2.12 1.56 -23.23
CA GLU A 473 2.21 2.91 -22.64
C GLU A 473 2.51 2.83 -21.14
N THR A 474 1.90 1.87 -20.44
CA THR A 474 2.09 1.67 -19.00
C THR A 474 3.53 1.26 -18.69
N PHE A 475 4.10 0.28 -19.40
CA PHE A 475 5.48 -0.16 -19.15
C PHE A 475 6.52 0.87 -19.64
N GLN A 476 6.23 1.60 -20.70
CA GLN A 476 7.06 2.73 -21.12
C GLN A 476 7.11 3.80 -20.02
N TYR A 477 5.98 4.14 -19.40
CA TYR A 477 5.94 5.07 -18.28
C TYR A 477 6.86 4.60 -17.13
N PHE A 478 6.76 3.33 -16.70
CA PHE A 478 7.64 2.82 -15.64
C PHE A 478 9.13 2.92 -16.00
N ALA A 479 9.48 2.57 -17.25
CA ALA A 479 10.85 2.67 -17.74
C ALA A 479 11.38 4.12 -17.76
N GLU A 480 10.54 5.10 -18.13
CA GLU A 480 10.87 6.54 -18.08
C GLU A 480 11.04 7.05 -16.65
N GLN A 481 10.33 6.42 -15.70
CA GLN A 481 10.44 6.73 -14.28
C GLN A 481 11.63 6.04 -13.58
N GLY A 482 12.43 5.29 -14.32
CA GLY A 482 13.59 4.56 -13.80
C GLY A 482 13.23 3.32 -12.98
N VAL A 483 12.00 2.82 -13.11
CA VAL A 483 11.55 1.57 -12.49
C VAL A 483 11.94 0.41 -13.39
N GLU A 484 12.68 -0.54 -12.86
CA GLU A 484 13.05 -1.76 -13.55
C GLU A 484 11.87 -2.74 -13.53
N VAL A 485 11.48 -3.27 -14.71
CA VAL A 485 10.39 -4.24 -14.80
C VAL A 485 10.96 -5.64 -14.95
N LYS A 486 10.54 -6.57 -14.11
CA LYS A 486 10.86 -8.01 -14.17
C LYS A 486 9.57 -8.77 -14.45
N VAL A 487 9.59 -9.66 -15.45
CA VAL A 487 8.44 -10.52 -15.78
C VAL A 487 8.67 -11.90 -15.21
N ILE A 488 7.77 -12.38 -14.37
CA ILE A 488 7.90 -13.64 -13.63
C ILE A 488 6.65 -14.48 -13.91
N SER A 489 6.79 -15.59 -14.63
CA SER A 489 5.65 -16.40 -15.07
C SER A 489 5.95 -17.91 -14.97
N GLY A 490 4.93 -18.71 -14.74
CA GLY A 490 5.00 -20.17 -14.84
C GLY A 490 5.02 -20.72 -16.25
N ASP A 491 4.83 -19.86 -17.26
CA ASP A 491 4.80 -20.27 -18.66
C ASP A 491 6.20 -20.44 -19.26
N ASN A 492 6.27 -21.01 -20.46
CA ASN A 492 7.52 -21.19 -21.21
C ASN A 492 8.27 -19.83 -21.38
N PRO A 493 9.58 -19.76 -21.11
CA PRO A 493 10.34 -18.51 -21.12
C PRO A 493 10.36 -17.79 -22.48
N VAL A 494 10.34 -18.53 -23.59
CA VAL A 494 10.30 -17.96 -24.96
C VAL A 494 8.95 -17.23 -25.18
N THR A 495 7.86 -17.87 -24.81
CA THR A 495 6.51 -17.26 -24.87
C THR A 495 6.42 -16.01 -24.01
N VAL A 496 6.93 -16.07 -22.78
CA VAL A 496 6.92 -14.93 -21.85
C VAL A 496 7.76 -13.76 -22.39
N SER A 497 8.97 -14.06 -22.92
CA SER A 497 9.84 -13.07 -23.54
C SER A 497 9.16 -12.38 -24.74
N LYS A 498 8.45 -13.13 -25.58
CA LYS A 498 7.73 -12.57 -26.73
C LYS A 498 6.60 -11.64 -26.30
N VAL A 499 5.80 -12.06 -25.33
CA VAL A 499 4.71 -11.23 -24.75
C VAL A 499 5.31 -9.95 -24.14
N ALA A 500 6.37 -10.06 -23.34
CA ALA A 500 7.05 -8.94 -22.72
C ALA A 500 7.60 -7.95 -23.75
N LYS A 501 8.19 -8.44 -24.83
CA LYS A 501 8.71 -7.61 -25.94
C LYS A 501 7.57 -6.87 -26.65
N THR A 502 6.46 -7.56 -26.93
CA THR A 502 5.28 -6.95 -27.56
C THR A 502 4.65 -5.88 -26.66
N ALA A 503 4.65 -6.10 -25.34
CA ALA A 503 4.21 -5.13 -24.33
C ALA A 503 5.20 -3.95 -24.13
N GLY A 504 6.33 -3.91 -24.82
CA GLY A 504 7.30 -2.81 -24.77
C GLY A 504 8.22 -2.81 -23.54
N ILE A 505 8.36 -3.93 -22.85
CA ILE A 505 9.28 -4.07 -21.72
C ILE A 505 10.72 -4.09 -22.23
N LYS A 506 11.58 -3.26 -21.63
CA LYS A 506 13.00 -3.16 -22.00
C LYS A 506 13.76 -4.44 -21.66
N ASN A 507 14.70 -4.85 -22.54
CA ASN A 507 15.55 -6.04 -22.38
C ASN A 507 14.73 -7.34 -22.21
N ALA A 508 13.55 -7.42 -22.83
CA ALA A 508 12.68 -8.60 -22.75
C ALA A 508 13.33 -9.86 -23.37
N GLU A 509 14.32 -9.70 -24.26
CA GLU A 509 15.11 -10.78 -24.83
C GLU A 509 16.08 -11.43 -23.84
N ASN A 510 16.34 -10.77 -22.69
CA ASN A 510 17.20 -11.30 -21.64
C ASN A 510 16.39 -12.19 -20.69
N TYR A 511 16.06 -13.39 -21.13
CA TYR A 511 15.24 -14.32 -20.36
C TYR A 511 16.06 -15.50 -19.81
N VAL A 512 15.49 -16.22 -18.87
CA VAL A 512 16.01 -17.46 -18.29
C VAL A 512 14.87 -18.44 -18.00
N ASP A 513 15.19 -19.73 -18.08
CA ASP A 513 14.34 -20.81 -17.62
C ASP A 513 14.61 -21.03 -16.13
N ALA A 514 13.62 -20.77 -15.28
CA ALA A 514 13.78 -20.87 -13.83
C ALA A 514 13.97 -22.31 -13.34
N SER A 515 13.58 -23.32 -14.15
CA SER A 515 13.85 -24.71 -13.82
C SER A 515 15.34 -25.08 -13.84
N SER A 516 16.19 -24.25 -14.47
CA SER A 516 17.64 -24.41 -14.48
C SER A 516 18.37 -23.75 -13.30
N LEU A 517 17.65 -23.04 -12.43
CA LEU A 517 18.20 -22.36 -11.26
C LEU A 517 18.10 -23.29 -10.03
N GLU A 518 19.19 -23.97 -9.70
CA GLU A 518 19.19 -25.01 -8.67
C GLU A 518 19.55 -24.46 -7.28
N THR A 519 20.36 -23.38 -7.21
CA THR A 519 20.83 -22.83 -5.94
C THR A 519 20.28 -21.43 -5.66
N ASP A 520 20.22 -21.05 -4.38
CA ASP A 520 19.84 -19.69 -3.96
C ASP A 520 20.77 -18.62 -4.55
N GLU A 521 22.05 -18.96 -4.78
CA GLU A 521 23.01 -18.04 -5.40
C GLU A 521 22.71 -17.82 -6.87
N ASP A 522 22.29 -18.87 -7.62
CA ASP A 522 21.85 -18.76 -9.00
C ASP A 522 20.61 -17.89 -9.11
N ILE A 523 19.64 -18.08 -8.20
CA ILE A 523 18.43 -17.28 -8.10
C ILE A 523 18.77 -15.81 -7.87
N LYS A 524 19.62 -15.50 -6.87
CA LYS A 524 20.05 -14.14 -6.55
C LYS A 524 20.78 -13.46 -7.72
N LYS A 525 21.64 -14.18 -8.41
CA LYS A 525 22.35 -13.66 -9.57
C LYS A 525 21.42 -13.44 -10.75
N ALA A 526 20.59 -14.43 -11.05
CA ALA A 526 19.66 -14.37 -12.18
C ALA A 526 18.68 -13.20 -12.03
N ILE A 527 18.07 -12.97 -10.85
CA ILE A 527 17.09 -11.90 -10.68
C ILE A 527 17.67 -10.50 -10.84
N LEU A 528 18.97 -10.32 -10.55
CA LEU A 528 19.66 -9.04 -10.75
C LEU A 528 20.04 -8.81 -12.22
N GLU A 529 20.38 -9.87 -12.97
CA GLU A 529 20.90 -9.78 -14.33
C GLU A 529 19.83 -9.94 -15.42
N LYS A 530 18.80 -10.77 -15.19
CA LYS A 530 17.78 -11.13 -16.17
C LYS A 530 16.50 -10.30 -16.02
N THR A 531 15.74 -10.21 -17.11
CA THR A 531 14.49 -9.42 -17.14
C THR A 531 13.26 -10.33 -17.14
N VAL A 532 13.31 -11.49 -17.79
CA VAL A 532 12.17 -12.38 -17.98
C VAL A 532 12.51 -13.77 -17.44
N PHE A 533 11.58 -14.30 -16.65
CA PHE A 533 11.67 -15.61 -15.99
C PHE A 533 10.47 -16.47 -16.39
N GLY A 534 10.75 -17.62 -17.01
CA GLY A 534 9.73 -18.60 -17.36
C GLY A 534 9.83 -19.87 -16.53
N ARG A 535 8.78 -20.71 -16.51
CA ARG A 535 8.66 -21.94 -15.72
C ARG A 535 8.93 -21.75 -14.22
N VAL A 536 8.55 -20.57 -13.69
CA VAL A 536 8.79 -20.20 -12.30
C VAL A 536 7.78 -20.91 -11.39
N THR A 537 8.27 -21.56 -10.35
CA THR A 537 7.44 -22.11 -9.27
C THR A 537 6.99 -21.04 -8.28
N PRO A 538 5.90 -21.25 -7.50
CA PRO A 538 5.44 -20.30 -6.48
C PRO A 538 6.53 -19.96 -5.45
N ASN A 539 7.35 -20.93 -5.04
CA ASN A 539 8.44 -20.72 -4.11
C ASN A 539 9.55 -19.85 -4.71
N GLN A 540 9.92 -20.09 -5.97
CA GLN A 540 10.90 -19.26 -6.67
C GLN A 540 10.40 -17.81 -6.85
N LYS A 541 9.09 -17.57 -7.08
CA LYS A 541 8.53 -16.21 -7.11
C LYS A 541 8.82 -15.47 -5.80
N ARG A 542 8.64 -16.15 -4.68
CA ARG A 542 8.96 -15.63 -3.34
C ARG A 542 10.45 -15.34 -3.19
N GLN A 543 11.31 -16.29 -3.55
CA GLN A 543 12.78 -16.14 -3.46
C GLN A 543 13.29 -14.96 -4.31
N PHE A 544 12.74 -14.74 -5.51
CA PHE A 544 13.08 -13.58 -6.35
C PHE A 544 12.76 -12.26 -5.66
N VAL A 545 11.59 -12.12 -5.05
CA VAL A 545 11.21 -10.92 -4.30
C VAL A 545 12.16 -10.69 -3.13
N GLN A 546 12.45 -11.74 -2.35
CA GLN A 546 13.36 -11.66 -1.21
C GLN A 546 14.78 -11.27 -1.63
N ALA A 547 15.31 -11.86 -2.71
CA ALA A 547 16.63 -11.56 -3.23
C ALA A 547 16.77 -10.09 -3.68
N LEU A 548 15.75 -9.53 -4.31
CA LEU A 548 15.72 -8.09 -4.67
C LEU A 548 15.70 -7.20 -3.43
N LYS A 549 14.94 -7.56 -2.39
CA LYS A 549 14.91 -6.82 -1.12
C LYS A 549 16.25 -6.88 -0.39
N GLU A 550 16.89 -8.05 -0.36
CA GLU A 550 18.24 -8.21 0.20
C GLU A 550 19.28 -7.36 -0.55
N ALA A 551 19.11 -7.16 -1.86
CA ALA A 551 19.92 -6.23 -2.66
C ALA A 551 19.58 -4.73 -2.39
N GLY A 552 18.68 -4.44 -1.45
CA GLY A 552 18.31 -3.08 -1.06
C GLY A 552 17.36 -2.38 -2.03
N LYS A 553 16.65 -3.11 -2.88
CA LYS A 553 15.63 -2.59 -3.78
C LYS A 553 14.27 -2.54 -3.10
N THR A 554 13.49 -1.51 -3.43
CA THR A 554 12.07 -1.44 -3.07
C THR A 554 11.25 -2.16 -4.15
N VAL A 555 10.58 -3.25 -3.78
CA VAL A 555 9.95 -4.18 -4.72
C VAL A 555 8.44 -4.06 -4.69
N ALA A 556 7.83 -3.79 -5.86
CA ALA A 556 6.41 -4.00 -6.07
C ALA A 556 6.18 -5.32 -6.81
N MET A 557 5.14 -6.07 -6.44
CA MET A 557 4.75 -7.33 -7.08
C MET A 557 3.29 -7.28 -7.50
N THR A 558 3.02 -7.70 -8.76
CA THR A 558 1.65 -7.92 -9.22
C THR A 558 1.39 -9.41 -9.37
N GLY A 559 0.18 -9.84 -9.04
CA GLY A 559 -0.26 -11.22 -9.23
C GLY A 559 -1.77 -11.32 -9.20
N ASP A 560 -2.31 -12.35 -9.85
CA ASP A 560 -3.76 -12.63 -9.90
C ASP A 560 -4.10 -14.05 -9.46
N GLY A 561 -3.10 -14.91 -9.29
CA GLY A 561 -3.26 -16.32 -8.95
C GLY A 561 -2.99 -16.64 -7.47
N VAL A 562 -3.46 -17.79 -7.03
CA VAL A 562 -3.14 -18.36 -5.70
C VAL A 562 -1.62 -18.57 -5.56
N ASN A 563 -0.94 -18.89 -6.67
CA ASN A 563 0.50 -19.13 -6.73
C ASN A 563 1.35 -17.88 -6.44
N ASP A 564 0.75 -16.68 -6.46
CA ASP A 564 1.43 -15.42 -6.24
C ASP A 564 1.37 -14.96 -4.78
N VAL A 565 0.50 -15.56 -3.97
CA VAL A 565 0.16 -15.09 -2.61
C VAL A 565 1.40 -14.91 -1.73
N LEU A 566 2.34 -15.85 -1.75
CA LEU A 566 3.57 -15.76 -0.95
C LEU A 566 4.48 -14.62 -1.42
N ALA A 567 4.65 -14.46 -2.72
CA ALA A 567 5.45 -13.38 -3.31
C ALA A 567 4.78 -12.00 -3.07
N LEU A 568 3.45 -11.92 -3.16
CA LEU A 568 2.67 -10.71 -2.84
C LEU A 568 2.84 -10.29 -1.39
N LYS A 569 2.84 -11.23 -0.44
CA LYS A 569 3.07 -10.93 0.99
C LYS A 569 4.49 -10.47 1.31
N ASP A 570 5.48 -11.02 0.63
CA ASP A 570 6.88 -10.68 0.85
C ASP A 570 7.29 -9.38 0.16
N ALA A 571 6.54 -8.90 -0.84
CA ALA A 571 6.80 -7.64 -1.53
C ALA A 571 6.58 -6.43 -0.61
N ASP A 572 7.32 -5.34 -0.88
CA ASP A 572 7.12 -4.08 -0.16
C ASP A 572 5.78 -3.41 -0.54
N CYS A 573 5.33 -3.62 -1.78
CA CYS A 573 4.01 -3.23 -2.26
C CYS A 573 3.42 -4.33 -3.12
N SER A 574 2.23 -4.82 -2.79
CA SER A 574 1.53 -5.87 -3.53
C SER A 574 0.26 -5.37 -4.19
N ILE A 575 0.05 -5.81 -5.44
CA ILE A 575 -1.04 -5.36 -6.31
C ILE A 575 -1.75 -6.57 -6.89
N ALA A 576 -3.06 -6.68 -6.70
CA ALA A 576 -3.89 -7.72 -7.30
C ALA A 576 -4.94 -7.15 -8.25
N MET A 577 -5.38 -8.01 -9.17
CA MET A 577 -6.52 -7.77 -10.04
C MET A 577 -7.78 -8.36 -9.42
N ALA A 578 -8.89 -7.62 -9.41
CA ALA A 578 -10.15 -8.14 -8.85
C ALA A 578 -10.73 -9.32 -9.65
N SER A 579 -10.35 -9.47 -10.93
CA SER A 579 -10.72 -10.65 -11.76
C SER A 579 -9.88 -11.88 -11.48
N GLY A 580 -8.86 -11.77 -10.63
CA GLY A 580 -8.00 -12.87 -10.20
C GLY A 580 -8.64 -13.71 -9.09
N SER A 581 -7.81 -14.46 -8.35
CA SER A 581 -8.28 -15.25 -7.21
C SER A 581 -8.56 -14.35 -6.00
N ASP A 582 -9.58 -14.71 -5.20
CA ASP A 582 -9.86 -14.06 -3.91
C ASP A 582 -8.62 -14.05 -3.00
N ALA A 583 -7.81 -15.09 -3.10
CA ALA A 583 -6.56 -15.25 -2.40
C ALA A 583 -5.57 -14.13 -2.68
N ALA A 584 -5.31 -13.85 -3.96
CA ALA A 584 -4.41 -12.77 -4.37
C ALA A 584 -4.98 -11.39 -3.96
N ALA A 585 -6.29 -11.19 -4.14
CA ALA A 585 -6.95 -9.94 -3.76
C ALA A 585 -6.85 -9.67 -2.26
N GLN A 586 -7.05 -10.67 -1.41
CA GLN A 586 -6.98 -10.50 0.06
C GLN A 586 -5.54 -10.39 0.59
N ALA A 587 -4.58 -11.05 -0.06
CA ALA A 587 -3.17 -10.98 0.30
C ALA A 587 -2.52 -9.65 -0.09
N SER A 588 -3.13 -8.90 -1.02
CA SER A 588 -2.55 -7.71 -1.61
C SER A 588 -2.93 -6.43 -0.85
N GLN A 589 -2.02 -5.46 -0.85
CA GLN A 589 -2.23 -4.14 -0.27
C GLN A 589 -3.07 -3.24 -1.18
N ILE A 590 -3.00 -3.48 -2.50
CA ILE A 590 -3.75 -2.74 -3.53
C ILE A 590 -4.54 -3.74 -4.36
N VAL A 591 -5.84 -3.46 -4.59
CA VAL A 591 -6.69 -4.24 -5.50
C VAL A 591 -7.25 -3.32 -6.58
N LEU A 592 -7.03 -3.68 -7.84
CA LEU A 592 -7.56 -2.98 -9.00
C LEU A 592 -8.95 -3.55 -9.33
N LEU A 593 -10.02 -2.85 -8.92
CA LEU A 593 -11.40 -3.34 -8.97
C LEU A 593 -11.91 -3.59 -10.41
N GLU A 594 -11.45 -2.81 -11.37
CA GLU A 594 -11.76 -3.02 -12.80
C GLU A 594 -10.72 -3.92 -13.49
N SER A 595 -9.76 -4.45 -12.74
CA SER A 595 -8.66 -5.28 -13.26
C SER A 595 -7.88 -4.62 -14.39
N ASP A 596 -7.81 -3.29 -14.39
CA ASP A 596 -7.11 -2.50 -15.38
C ASP A 596 -5.77 -2.00 -14.83
N PHE A 597 -4.68 -2.62 -15.30
CA PHE A 597 -3.32 -2.23 -14.90
C PHE A 597 -2.89 -0.87 -15.44
N SER A 598 -3.59 -0.32 -16.43
CA SER A 598 -3.27 1.00 -17.00
C SER A 598 -3.47 2.16 -16.03
N CYS A 599 -4.18 1.97 -14.92
CA CYS A 599 -4.33 2.98 -13.87
C CYS A 599 -3.08 3.12 -12.98
N MET A 600 -2.14 2.17 -13.01
CA MET A 600 -0.95 2.16 -12.13
C MET A 600 -0.05 3.40 -12.24
N PRO A 601 0.22 3.98 -13.41
CA PRO A 601 0.90 5.27 -13.50
C PRO A 601 0.27 6.37 -12.65
N GLN A 602 -1.05 6.44 -12.60
CA GLN A 602 -1.78 7.43 -11.79
C GLN A 602 -1.65 7.12 -10.28
N VAL A 603 -1.66 5.84 -9.90
CA VAL A 603 -1.46 5.41 -8.51
C VAL A 603 -0.05 5.81 -8.02
N VAL A 604 0.99 5.58 -8.83
CA VAL A 604 2.37 6.02 -8.53
C VAL A 604 2.46 7.55 -8.42
N LEU A 605 1.84 8.28 -9.34
CA LEU A 605 1.83 9.75 -9.31
C LEU A 605 1.11 10.29 -8.07
N GLU A 606 0.04 9.64 -7.64
CA GLU A 606 -0.68 10.00 -6.43
C GLU A 606 0.20 9.76 -5.18
N GLY A 607 0.91 8.64 -5.11
CA GLY A 607 1.88 8.37 -4.06
C GLY A 607 3.00 9.42 -4.00
N ARG A 608 3.59 9.77 -5.14
CA ARG A 608 4.60 10.82 -5.24
C ARG A 608 4.07 12.18 -4.80
N ARG A 609 2.85 12.50 -5.19
CA ARG A 609 2.19 13.74 -4.76
C ARG A 609 2.11 13.82 -3.24
N VAL A 610 1.63 12.76 -2.61
CA VAL A 610 1.49 12.70 -1.15
C VAL A 610 2.83 12.89 -0.45
N VAL A 611 3.81 12.04 -0.77
CA VAL A 611 5.11 12.06 -0.10
C VAL A 611 5.85 13.38 -0.32
N ASN A 612 5.91 13.88 -1.55
CA ASN A 612 6.59 15.15 -1.86
C ASN A 612 5.93 16.35 -1.19
N ASN A 613 4.58 16.38 -1.14
CA ASN A 613 3.86 17.49 -0.54
C ASN A 613 3.97 17.46 0.99
N ILE A 614 3.90 16.26 1.61
CA ILE A 614 4.16 16.12 3.05
C ILE A 614 5.60 16.51 3.36
N GLN A 615 6.58 16.10 2.55
CA GLN A 615 7.98 16.49 2.74
C GLN A 615 8.19 18.01 2.63
N ARG A 616 7.53 18.65 1.67
CA ARG A 616 7.55 20.11 1.48
C ARG A 616 6.97 20.83 2.69
N SER A 617 5.80 20.42 3.13
CA SER A 617 5.11 21.02 4.28
C SER A 617 5.85 20.74 5.58
N ALA A 618 6.35 19.52 5.77
CA ALA A 618 7.18 19.17 6.93
C ALA A 618 8.42 20.08 7.05
N SER A 619 9.02 20.46 5.92
CA SER A 619 10.15 21.40 5.94
C SER A 619 9.76 22.77 6.49
N LEU A 620 8.55 23.28 6.17
CA LEU A 620 8.06 24.56 6.72
C LEU A 620 7.85 24.47 8.25
N PHE A 621 7.20 23.40 8.72
CA PHE A 621 7.00 23.20 10.16
C PHE A 621 8.34 23.09 10.90
N LEU A 622 9.28 22.33 10.34
CA LEU A 622 10.55 22.04 11.01
C LEU A 622 11.45 23.28 11.13
N VAL A 623 11.34 24.25 10.22
CA VAL A 623 12.04 25.55 10.35
C VAL A 623 11.68 26.23 11.66
N LYS A 624 10.38 26.38 11.95
CA LYS A 624 9.88 27.00 13.18
C LYS A 624 10.34 26.22 14.42
N ASN A 625 10.26 24.90 14.38
CA ASN A 625 10.57 24.08 15.54
C ASN A 625 12.07 24.13 15.89
N ILE A 626 12.96 24.01 14.89
CA ILE A 626 14.40 24.13 15.08
C ILE A 626 14.77 25.55 15.52
N PHE A 627 14.17 26.56 14.91
CA PHE A 627 14.36 27.96 15.31
C PHE A 627 14.01 28.19 16.78
N SER A 628 12.79 27.78 17.21
CA SER A 628 12.35 27.96 18.59
C SER A 628 13.22 27.22 19.60
N PHE A 629 13.67 26.01 19.23
CA PHE A 629 14.61 25.25 20.03
C PHE A 629 15.96 25.99 20.17
N LEU A 630 16.55 26.45 19.07
CA LEU A 630 17.81 27.18 19.08
C LEU A 630 17.70 28.51 19.82
N LEU A 631 16.60 29.24 19.63
CA LEU A 631 16.37 30.50 20.30
C LEU A 631 16.15 30.32 21.82
N SER A 632 15.49 29.22 22.21
CA SER A 632 15.35 28.85 23.62
C SER A 632 16.73 28.58 24.26
N LEU A 633 17.57 27.80 23.59
CA LEU A 633 18.92 27.50 24.03
C LEU A 633 19.77 28.80 24.11
N PHE A 634 19.64 29.64 23.09
CA PHE A 634 20.31 30.94 23.05
C PHE A 634 19.84 31.84 24.21
N SER A 635 18.54 31.88 24.49
CA SER A 635 17.99 32.60 25.66
C SER A 635 18.57 32.10 26.98
N VAL A 636 18.74 30.79 27.12
CA VAL A 636 19.36 30.18 28.31
C VAL A 636 20.84 30.57 28.44
N VAL A 637 21.61 30.50 27.34
CA VAL A 637 23.07 30.79 27.37
C VAL A 637 23.36 32.25 27.62
N PHE A 638 22.60 33.14 27.00
CA PHE A 638 22.82 34.60 27.09
C PHE A 638 21.98 35.29 28.17
N MET A 639 21.26 34.52 28.99
CA MET A 639 20.52 35.03 30.13
C MET A 639 19.49 36.14 29.78
N PHE A 640 18.67 35.93 28.75
CA PHE A 640 17.53 36.80 28.45
C PHE A 640 16.21 36.09 28.32
N THR A 641 15.09 36.77 28.48
CA THR A 641 13.75 36.26 28.30
C THR A 641 13.54 35.89 26.83
N TYR A 642 12.81 34.81 26.56
CA TYR A 642 12.45 34.43 25.18
C TYR A 642 11.66 35.60 24.55
N PRO A 643 12.06 36.08 23.36
CA PRO A 643 11.63 37.44 22.90
C PRO A 643 10.26 37.48 22.23
N LEU A 644 9.56 36.32 22.08
CA LEU A 644 8.26 36.27 21.41
C LEU A 644 7.16 35.99 22.40
N GLU A 645 5.93 36.45 22.09
CA GLU A 645 4.69 36.11 22.79
C GLU A 645 3.94 34.95 22.06
N PRO A 646 3.11 34.15 22.78
CA PRO A 646 2.36 33.03 22.18
C PRO A 646 1.46 33.44 21.01
N SER A 647 0.81 34.62 21.12
CA SER A 647 -0.04 35.19 20.07
C SER A 647 0.73 35.53 18.80
N GLN A 648 1.96 36.00 18.92
CA GLN A 648 2.86 36.29 17.80
C GLN A 648 3.34 35.02 17.11
N VAL A 649 3.69 33.97 17.87
CA VAL A 649 4.05 32.65 17.33
C VAL A 649 2.87 32.06 16.56
N SER A 650 1.65 32.22 17.07
CA SER A 650 0.43 31.77 16.40
C SER A 650 0.19 32.50 15.09
N LEU A 651 0.37 33.82 15.05
CA LEU A 651 0.25 34.65 13.84
C LEU A 651 1.21 34.19 12.73
N ILE A 652 2.49 34.04 13.08
CA ILE A 652 3.51 33.55 12.13
C ILE A 652 3.14 32.14 11.64
N SER A 653 2.85 31.23 12.56
CA SER A 653 2.53 29.84 12.22
C SER A 653 1.34 29.73 11.27
N MET A 654 0.31 30.56 11.45
CA MET A 654 -0.89 30.55 10.61
C MET A 654 -0.56 30.97 9.17
N PHE A 655 0.14 32.09 8.95
CA PHE A 655 0.34 32.66 7.62
C PHE A 655 1.60 32.18 6.90
N THR A 656 2.64 31.76 7.61
CA THR A 656 3.88 31.29 6.95
C THR A 656 3.94 29.76 6.84
N ILE A 657 3.14 29.02 7.62
CA ILE A 657 3.20 27.56 7.69
C ILE A 657 1.82 26.91 7.44
N GLY A 658 0.85 27.12 8.31
CA GLY A 658 -0.41 26.35 8.33
C GLY A 658 -1.23 26.51 7.05
N ILE A 659 -1.62 27.74 6.71
CA ILE A 659 -2.39 28.04 5.50
C ILE A 659 -1.62 27.62 4.23
N PRO A 660 -0.35 28.03 4.03
CA PRO A 660 0.40 27.61 2.84
C PRO A 660 0.57 26.08 2.75
N ALA A 661 0.91 25.42 3.85
CA ALA A 661 1.14 23.98 3.89
C ALA A 661 -0.12 23.19 3.47
N PHE A 662 -1.29 23.62 3.95
CA PHE A 662 -2.57 23.00 3.59
C PHE A 662 -2.85 23.07 2.07
N PHE A 663 -2.74 24.27 1.49
CA PHE A 663 -2.98 24.42 0.05
C PHE A 663 -1.93 23.72 -0.82
N LEU A 664 -0.65 23.78 -0.43
CA LEU A 664 0.43 23.10 -1.14
C LEU A 664 0.33 21.57 -1.04
N ALA A 665 -0.26 21.03 0.02
CA ALA A 665 -0.49 19.60 0.15
C ALA A 665 -1.49 19.03 -0.87
N LEU A 666 -2.39 19.87 -1.37
CA LEU A 666 -3.41 19.48 -2.36
C LEU A 666 -2.92 19.57 -3.81
N GLU A 667 -1.77 20.20 -4.03
CA GLU A 667 -1.23 20.45 -5.37
C GLU A 667 -0.63 19.19 -6.01
N PRO A 668 -0.76 18.99 -7.34
CA PRO A 668 -0.06 17.92 -8.05
C PRO A 668 1.46 18.07 -7.95
N ASN A 669 2.16 16.97 -7.62
CA ASN A 669 3.60 16.92 -7.58
C ASN A 669 4.09 15.57 -8.11
N LYS A 670 4.80 15.59 -9.24
CA LYS A 670 5.22 14.39 -9.99
C LYS A 670 6.70 14.03 -9.80
N ASN A 671 7.42 14.80 -8.96
CA ASN A 671 8.87 14.60 -8.83
C ASN A 671 9.20 13.22 -8.26
N ILE A 672 10.28 12.64 -8.75
CA ILE A 672 10.80 11.37 -8.23
C ILE A 672 11.33 11.59 -6.81
N ILE A 673 10.98 10.69 -5.89
CA ILE A 673 11.40 10.76 -4.50
C ILE A 673 12.80 10.14 -4.38
N LYS A 674 13.76 10.93 -3.87
CA LYS A 674 15.13 10.46 -3.64
C LYS A 674 15.50 10.57 -2.16
N GLY A 675 16.12 9.54 -1.59
CA GLY A 675 16.67 9.54 -0.23
C GLY A 675 15.62 9.43 0.89
N HIS A 676 16.10 9.49 2.15
CA HIS A 676 15.24 9.32 3.34
C HIS A 676 14.43 10.58 3.65
N PHE A 677 13.16 10.39 4.03
CA PHE A 677 12.22 11.47 4.32
C PHE A 677 12.76 12.49 5.33
N LEU A 678 13.12 12.04 6.55
CA LEU A 678 13.53 12.92 7.63
C LEU A 678 14.81 13.69 7.33
N THR A 679 15.79 13.04 6.68
CA THR A 679 17.06 13.67 6.29
C THR A 679 16.82 14.81 5.31
N ASN A 680 15.97 14.61 4.33
CA ASN A 680 15.64 15.62 3.33
C ASN A 680 14.90 16.81 3.94
N VAL A 681 13.94 16.55 4.83
CA VAL A 681 13.18 17.59 5.54
C VAL A 681 14.11 18.41 6.43
N PHE A 682 14.96 17.75 7.22
CA PHE A 682 15.88 18.42 8.14
C PHE A 682 16.89 19.30 7.41
N LEU A 683 17.52 18.78 6.36
CA LEU A 683 18.51 19.53 5.57
C LEU A 683 17.93 20.73 4.82
N LYS A 684 16.66 20.66 4.42
CA LYS A 684 15.96 21.81 3.80
C LYS A 684 15.56 22.87 4.84
N ALA A 685 15.24 22.47 6.07
CA ALA A 685 14.80 23.36 7.14
C ALA A 685 15.97 24.03 7.88
N LEU A 686 17.07 23.33 8.07
CA LEU A 686 18.18 23.75 8.93
C LEU A 686 18.81 25.11 8.55
N PRO A 687 19.11 25.43 7.25
CA PRO A 687 19.70 26.72 6.88
C PRO A 687 18.83 27.90 7.31
N ALA A 688 17.52 27.74 7.14
CA ALA A 688 16.55 28.78 7.46
C ALA A 688 16.40 28.98 8.97
N ALA A 689 16.30 27.89 9.71
CA ALA A 689 16.19 27.91 11.16
C ALA A 689 17.42 28.52 11.83
N LEU A 690 18.63 28.22 11.30
CA LEU A 690 19.88 28.86 11.74
C LEU A 690 19.89 30.34 11.40
N THR A 691 19.44 30.73 10.20
CA THR A 691 19.35 32.16 9.82
C THR A 691 18.44 32.91 10.77
N ASP A 692 17.28 32.36 11.11
CA ASP A 692 16.35 32.94 12.05
C ASP A 692 16.96 33.08 13.45
N ALA A 693 17.55 31.98 13.96
CA ALA A 693 18.14 31.99 15.30
C ALA A 693 19.29 32.99 15.44
N LEU A 694 20.19 33.05 14.46
CA LEU A 694 21.30 34.00 14.47
C LEU A 694 20.82 35.44 14.41
N ALA A 695 19.88 35.70 13.57
CA ALA A 695 19.47 37.05 13.29
C ALA A 695 18.46 37.62 14.32
N VAL A 696 17.56 36.78 14.84
CA VAL A 696 16.73 37.21 15.99
C VAL A 696 17.59 37.33 17.24
N GLY A 697 18.52 36.42 17.48
CA GLY A 697 19.46 36.49 18.58
C GLY A 697 20.31 37.79 18.53
N ALA A 698 20.85 38.11 17.37
CA ALA A 698 21.57 39.39 17.16
C ALA A 698 20.65 40.58 17.39
N LEU A 699 19.44 40.57 16.83
CA LEU A 699 18.47 41.66 17.05
C LEU A 699 18.18 41.89 18.55
N VAL A 700 18.03 40.83 19.34
CA VAL A 700 17.83 40.94 20.81
C VAL A 700 19.05 41.51 21.51
N ILE A 701 20.26 41.02 21.20
CA ILE A 701 21.50 41.54 21.82
C ILE A 701 21.68 43.02 21.49
N PHE A 702 21.62 43.38 20.21
CA PHE A 702 21.81 44.79 19.81
C PHE A 702 20.66 45.66 20.31
N GLY A 703 19.40 45.19 20.28
CA GLY A 703 18.26 45.91 20.82
C GLY A 703 18.44 46.25 22.29
N LYS A 704 18.83 45.29 23.12
CA LYS A 704 19.12 45.53 24.54
C LYS A 704 20.30 46.49 24.72
N THR A 705 21.37 46.34 23.93
CA THR A 705 22.55 47.22 23.99
C THR A 705 22.23 48.68 23.65
N PHE A 706 21.32 48.89 22.68
CA PHE A 706 20.89 50.26 22.30
C PHE A 706 19.67 50.75 23.10
N GLY A 707 19.21 50.04 24.12
CA GLY A 707 18.13 50.46 25.00
C GLY A 707 16.77 50.51 24.31
N VAL A 708 16.52 49.57 23.40
CA VAL A 708 15.22 49.37 22.75
C VAL A 708 14.31 48.59 23.70
N GLY A 709 13.02 48.95 23.75
CA GLY A 709 12.03 48.32 24.63
C GLY A 709 11.77 46.85 24.23
N GLU A 710 11.44 46.01 25.20
CA GLU A 710 11.23 44.60 24.96
C GLU A 710 10.07 44.31 23.99
N GLN A 711 8.98 45.07 24.03
CA GLN A 711 7.85 44.99 23.13
C GLN A 711 8.23 45.32 21.67
N ASP A 712 9.08 46.33 21.47
CA ASP A 712 9.59 46.71 20.16
C ASP A 712 10.46 45.59 19.58
N ILE A 713 11.35 45.01 20.42
CA ILE A 713 12.21 43.90 20.04
C ILE A 713 11.35 42.69 19.64
N SER A 714 10.30 42.38 20.40
CA SER A 714 9.38 41.28 20.15
C SER A 714 8.62 41.45 18.81
N THR A 715 8.11 42.66 18.56
CA THR A 715 7.46 43.01 17.29
C THR A 715 8.43 42.90 16.11
N ALA A 716 9.65 43.44 16.25
CA ALA A 716 10.68 43.35 15.20
C ALA A 716 11.09 41.90 14.92
N ALA A 717 11.26 41.08 15.96
CA ALA A 717 11.55 39.66 15.82
C ALA A 717 10.43 38.90 15.07
N THR A 718 9.16 39.20 15.43
CA THR A 718 7.98 38.63 14.77
C THR A 718 7.92 38.93 13.27
N MET A 719 8.06 40.22 12.92
CA MET A 719 8.04 40.63 11.51
C MET A 719 9.22 40.08 10.73
N ARG A 720 10.37 39.94 11.38
CA ARG A 720 11.52 39.33 10.75
C ARG A 720 11.34 37.83 10.46
N LEU A 721 10.80 37.06 11.41
CA LEU A 721 10.45 35.66 11.21
C LEU A 721 9.44 35.48 10.07
N ALA A 722 8.49 36.42 9.95
CA ALA A 722 7.56 36.42 8.83
C ALA A 722 8.30 36.62 7.49
N ILE A 723 9.29 37.50 7.39
CA ILE A 723 10.09 37.69 6.17
C ILE A 723 10.80 36.41 5.78
N VAL A 724 11.52 35.77 6.72
CA VAL A 724 12.21 34.51 6.44
C VAL A 724 11.20 33.40 6.07
N GLY A 725 10.08 33.31 6.79
CA GLY A 725 9.01 32.35 6.49
C GLY A 725 8.49 32.51 5.06
N PHE A 726 8.26 33.73 4.59
CA PHE A 726 7.83 33.98 3.21
C PHE A 726 8.95 33.74 2.17
N MET A 727 10.21 34.01 2.51
CA MET A 727 11.35 33.66 1.65
C MET A 727 11.46 32.16 1.45
N ILE A 728 11.27 31.39 2.52
CA ILE A 728 11.29 29.93 2.44
C ILE A 728 10.06 29.42 1.66
N LEU A 729 8.88 29.96 1.94
CA LEU A 729 7.65 29.63 1.22
C LEU A 729 7.83 29.91 -0.29
N TYR A 730 8.43 31.04 -0.67
CA TYR A 730 8.77 31.34 -2.05
C TYR A 730 9.72 30.28 -2.65
N LYS A 731 10.81 29.94 -1.96
CA LYS A 731 11.81 28.96 -2.41
C LYS A 731 11.21 27.55 -2.56
N ILE A 732 10.40 27.13 -1.60
CA ILE A 732 9.72 25.82 -1.62
C ILE A 732 8.62 25.76 -2.71
N SER A 733 8.04 26.90 -3.05
CA SER A 733 7.01 27.03 -4.08
C SER A 733 7.57 27.17 -5.50
N ALA A 734 8.89 27.11 -5.69
CA ALA A 734 9.49 27.13 -7.03
C ALA A 734 9.23 25.80 -7.78
N PRO A 735 9.00 25.83 -9.12
CA PRO A 735 8.71 27.00 -9.94
C PRO A 735 7.35 27.63 -9.62
N MET A 736 7.28 28.96 -9.64
CA MET A 736 6.09 29.72 -9.24
C MET A 736 4.98 29.58 -10.29
N ASN A 737 3.77 29.24 -9.86
CA ASN A 737 2.56 29.23 -10.69
C ASN A 737 1.50 30.21 -10.12
N LYS A 738 0.39 30.41 -10.85
CA LYS A 738 -0.66 31.38 -10.43
C LYS A 738 -1.25 31.06 -9.06
N LEU A 739 -1.46 29.76 -8.76
CA LEU A 739 -1.98 29.32 -7.46
C LEU A 739 -0.99 29.63 -6.33
N ARG A 740 0.29 29.28 -6.50
CA ARG A 740 1.34 29.49 -5.51
C ARG A 740 1.59 30.99 -5.26
N ALA A 741 1.58 31.79 -6.32
CA ALA A 741 1.65 33.25 -6.22
C ALA A 741 0.44 33.82 -5.46
N GLY A 742 -0.77 33.31 -5.74
CA GLY A 742 -1.98 33.69 -5.00
C GLY A 742 -1.93 33.31 -3.52
N ILE A 743 -1.45 32.11 -3.18
CA ILE A 743 -1.25 31.68 -1.79
C ILE A 743 -0.25 32.59 -1.08
N LEU A 744 0.92 32.82 -1.68
CA LEU A 744 1.96 33.67 -1.11
C LEU A 744 1.44 35.10 -0.90
N GLY A 745 0.82 35.71 -1.91
CA GLY A 745 0.26 37.06 -1.83
C GLY A 745 -0.87 37.18 -0.81
N GLY A 746 -1.78 36.18 -0.78
CA GLY A 746 -2.87 36.14 0.20
C GLY A 746 -2.37 35.99 1.64
N CYS A 747 -1.35 35.17 1.88
CA CYS A 747 -0.74 35.02 3.20
C CYS A 747 -0.01 36.31 3.65
N ILE A 748 0.72 36.98 2.76
CA ILE A 748 1.36 38.28 3.07
C ILE A 748 0.28 39.31 3.41
N ALA A 749 -0.77 39.41 2.57
CA ALA A 749 -1.85 40.38 2.80
C ALA A 749 -2.60 40.08 4.12
N GLY A 750 -2.88 38.80 4.41
CA GLY A 750 -3.51 38.36 5.66
C GLY A 750 -2.67 38.69 6.90
N LEU A 751 -1.36 38.43 6.85
CA LEU A 751 -0.43 38.79 7.95
C LEU A 751 -0.41 40.30 8.17
N LEU A 752 -0.30 41.10 7.12
CA LEU A 752 -0.32 42.55 7.21
C LEU A 752 -1.65 43.08 7.76
N PHE A 753 -2.78 42.52 7.28
CA PHE A 753 -4.10 42.84 7.81
C PHE A 753 -4.20 42.57 9.31
N CYS A 754 -3.79 41.40 9.77
CA CYS A 754 -3.80 41.08 11.19
C CYS A 754 -2.85 41.96 12.01
N SER A 755 -1.69 42.27 11.47
CA SER A 755 -0.71 43.13 12.13
C SER A 755 -1.17 44.59 12.28
N ILE A 756 -2.01 45.07 11.35
CA ILE A 756 -2.52 46.47 11.38
C ILE A 756 -3.84 46.56 12.16
N TYR A 757 -4.83 45.71 11.83
CA TYR A 757 -6.17 45.84 12.37
C TYR A 757 -6.42 44.98 13.62
N LEU A 758 -5.67 43.89 13.82
CA LEU A 758 -5.75 43.01 14.98
C LEU A 758 -4.46 43.07 15.84
N ASN A 759 -3.75 44.19 15.79
CA ASN A 759 -2.47 44.39 16.47
C ASN A 759 -2.54 44.08 17.97
N GLN A 760 -3.61 44.49 18.65
CA GLN A 760 -3.81 44.22 20.08
C GLN A 760 -3.95 42.74 20.38
N LEU A 761 -4.62 41.98 19.50
CA LEU A 761 -4.80 40.54 19.66
C LEU A 761 -3.47 39.76 19.52
N PHE A 762 -2.62 40.22 18.59
CA PHE A 762 -1.35 39.57 18.30
C PHE A 762 -0.15 40.27 18.95
N ALA A 763 -0.36 41.15 19.90
CA ALA A 763 0.69 41.87 20.64
C ALA A 763 1.72 42.56 19.71
N ILE A 764 1.25 43.13 18.62
CA ILE A 764 2.07 43.89 17.68
C ILE A 764 2.00 45.37 18.06
N THR A 765 3.13 45.98 18.42
CA THR A 765 3.25 47.38 18.81
C THR A 765 3.98 48.19 17.74
N GLY A 766 3.83 49.50 17.77
CA GLY A 766 4.63 50.41 16.96
C GLY A 766 6.11 50.33 17.35
N MET A 767 7.01 50.29 16.37
CA MET A 767 8.46 50.22 16.62
C MET A 767 9.04 51.61 16.69
N THR A 768 9.94 51.86 17.67
CA THR A 768 10.75 53.09 17.75
C THR A 768 11.71 53.19 16.57
N THR A 769 12.14 54.42 16.22
CA THR A 769 13.08 54.66 15.11
C THR A 769 14.36 53.82 15.23
N LYS A 770 14.89 53.68 16.43
CA LYS A 770 16.05 52.83 16.69
C LYS A 770 15.78 51.35 16.36
N CYS A 771 14.62 50.85 16.76
CA CYS A 771 14.20 49.47 16.46
C CYS A 771 14.01 49.27 14.98
N ILE A 772 13.37 50.20 14.26
CA ILE A 772 13.20 50.17 12.81
C ILE A 772 14.54 50.08 12.09
N MET A 773 15.54 50.88 12.49
CA MET A 773 16.88 50.85 11.90
C MET A 773 17.54 49.48 12.07
N LEU A 774 17.52 48.92 13.28
CA LEU A 774 18.03 47.57 13.55
C LEU A 774 17.29 46.52 12.71
N PHE A 775 15.96 46.61 12.69
CA PHE A 775 15.13 45.69 11.91
C PHE A 775 15.50 45.70 10.42
N VAL A 776 15.65 46.89 9.80
CA VAL A 776 16.01 47.02 8.39
C VAL A 776 17.41 46.46 8.11
N VAL A 777 18.39 46.73 8.95
CA VAL A 777 19.76 46.19 8.80
C VAL A 777 19.74 44.66 8.84
N PHE A 778 19.06 44.05 9.82
CA PHE A 778 19.00 42.60 9.93
C PHE A 778 18.09 41.99 8.88
N ALA A 779 17.07 42.67 8.39
CA ALA A 779 16.23 42.20 7.29
C ALA A 779 17.02 42.14 5.96
N ILE A 780 17.85 43.10 5.65
CA ILE A 780 18.74 43.10 4.49
C ILE A 780 19.80 42.02 4.61
N ALA A 781 20.37 41.79 5.79
CA ALA A 781 21.35 40.71 6.03
C ALA A 781 20.76 39.29 5.93
N THR A 782 19.45 39.12 5.96
CA THR A 782 18.81 37.80 5.99
C THR A 782 19.07 36.97 4.74
N GLU A 783 18.91 37.58 3.55
CA GLU A 783 19.08 36.83 2.28
C GLU A 783 20.52 36.33 2.11
N PRO A 784 21.57 37.16 2.24
CA PRO A 784 22.95 36.69 2.19
C PRO A 784 23.25 35.57 3.19
N VAL A 785 22.82 35.71 4.44
CA VAL A 785 23.06 34.71 5.48
C VAL A 785 22.39 33.37 5.12
N LEU A 786 21.14 33.42 4.73
CA LEU A 786 20.39 32.23 4.30
C LEU A 786 21.07 31.53 3.10
N ARG A 787 21.53 32.33 2.14
CA ARG A 787 22.22 31.83 0.94
C ARG A 787 23.54 31.18 1.29
N TYR A 788 24.39 31.84 2.08
CA TYR A 788 25.66 31.26 2.50
C TYR A 788 25.52 30.02 3.36
N LEU A 789 24.58 29.99 4.30
CA LEU A 789 24.28 28.79 5.10
C LEU A 789 23.78 27.64 4.25
N THR A 790 22.94 27.92 3.25
CA THR A 790 22.47 26.89 2.30
C THR A 790 23.63 26.27 1.53
N ILE A 791 24.55 27.10 1.02
CA ILE A 791 25.75 26.63 0.29
C ILE A 791 26.69 25.86 1.22
N LEU A 792 26.94 26.36 2.42
CA LEU A 792 27.82 25.72 3.41
C LEU A 792 27.35 24.34 3.78
N LEU A 793 26.06 24.19 4.10
CA LEU A 793 25.44 22.92 4.46
C LEU A 793 25.39 21.96 3.26
N GLY A 794 25.14 22.45 2.05
CA GLY A 794 25.23 21.67 0.82
C GLY A 794 26.63 21.09 0.60
N LYS A 795 27.66 21.92 0.69
CA LYS A 795 29.07 21.46 0.60
C LYS A 795 29.43 20.50 1.72
N GLY A 796 28.98 20.73 2.94
CA GLY A 796 29.20 19.81 4.07
C GLY A 796 28.59 18.43 3.80
N ARG A 797 27.37 18.37 3.25
CA ARG A 797 26.73 17.12 2.84
C ARG A 797 27.49 16.40 1.72
N PHE A 798 27.94 17.15 0.72
CA PHE A 798 28.75 16.60 -0.38
C PHE A 798 30.03 15.94 0.13
N TYR A 799 30.80 16.63 0.99
CA TYR A 799 32.02 16.07 1.58
C TYR A 799 31.75 14.86 2.48
N TYR A 800 30.70 14.90 3.29
CA TYR A 800 30.29 13.78 4.15
C TYR A 800 29.92 12.52 3.34
N ARG A 801 29.17 12.68 2.23
CA ARG A 801 28.83 11.56 1.33
C ARG A 801 30.07 10.98 0.66
N ARG A 802 30.98 11.85 0.20
CA ARG A 802 32.25 11.44 -0.42
C ARG A 802 33.11 10.63 0.57
N LEU A 803 33.17 11.05 1.82
CA LEU A 803 33.90 10.33 2.87
C LEU A 803 33.33 8.94 3.15
N ARG A 804 32.01 8.75 2.91
CA ARG A 804 31.33 7.47 3.04
C ARG A 804 31.28 6.63 1.76
N GLY A 805 31.95 7.04 0.68
CA GLY A 805 31.96 6.32 -0.59
C GLY A 805 30.62 6.31 -1.35
N LYS A 806 29.68 7.20 -1.01
CA LYS A 806 28.38 7.32 -1.68
C LYS A 806 28.46 8.34 -2.82
N ALA A 807 27.86 8.01 -3.97
CA ALA A 807 27.79 8.94 -5.11
C ALA A 807 27.08 10.26 -4.73
N PRO A 808 27.53 11.42 -5.29
CA PRO A 808 26.83 12.69 -5.09
C PRO A 808 25.41 12.65 -5.70
N LEU A 809 24.47 13.37 -5.11
CA LEU A 809 23.15 13.57 -5.71
C LEU A 809 23.25 14.63 -6.81
N GLU A 810 22.53 14.46 -7.93
CA GLU A 810 22.54 15.40 -9.07
C GLU A 810 22.16 16.85 -8.69
N GLU A 811 21.42 17.04 -7.58
CA GLU A 811 21.08 18.38 -7.05
C GLU A 811 22.25 19.06 -6.29
N GLU A 812 23.36 18.36 -6.04
CA GLU A 812 24.51 18.83 -5.25
C GLU A 812 25.71 19.21 -6.14
N ALA A 813 25.68 18.92 -7.44
CA ALA A 813 26.67 19.30 -8.44
C ALA A 813 26.31 20.65 -9.05
#